data_a9e9fafee6fea9dfef06a02337c8d4bc
#
_entry.id   a9e9fafee6fea9dfef06a02337c8d4bc
#
_cell.length_a   1.000
_cell.length_b   1.000
_cell.length_c   1.000
_cell.angle_alpha   90.00
_cell.angle_beta   90.00
_cell.angle_gamma   90.00
#
_symmetry.space_group_name_H-M   'P 1'
#
loop_
_entity.id
_entity.type
_entity.pdbx_description
1 polymer ?
#
loop_
_entity_poly.entity_id
_entity_poly.type
_entity_poly.pdbx_seq_one_letter_code
_entity_poly.pdbx_strand_id
1 'polypeptide(L)'
;MFCGSEFKKSEEALVMKFVRAIWKLLVGVKDALVLLLMLLFFGFLYAGLSARPAPVRAGVLDVDLKGGVVEQPSRAEWSDVAGAGRSEQFRLRDLVLALQQARTDDRVKAVALDLDSFTGGGQTAMADLADAIRQVRAAGKPVVAYSTGYTNDSYQLASAASEVWLNPLGAVVVNGPGGTNLYYKGLLDKLGVTANVYRVGKYKSAVEPYIRNDMSPEAREDYLALDRAELESWRQSIRQARPKANVDLFLQNMNQAVAAAGGDMAKAAVAAGLVDKIGDRAAFEARLAELGGEKSSEPEGYSRIGLPSYLADKVDRRSNGPIGVVTVAGMIVDGKGAPGSAGGDTIARQVREGIRKGIKALVVRVDSPGGSVLASERIRQALLQAKAKNIPVVVSMGSVAASGGYWISTPANFIYAEPSTITGSIGVFGVLPSFQGTLQKLGVGADGVKTTPLSGEPDLLKGPSPEVNQMIQTGVESMYARFIGIVAQARHKTPQQVNEIAQGRVWDGGTARQLGLVDGFGGMDDAIAKAAQLANLGNERGVRYLEQPKSFRDQLIETLAGTNDDNAVQPDAFAAIARQPQQQVAQALFEVRSILAGPSIQARCLECGALEPPPPLKSKDVSLLGMLEAWLL
;
A
#
# COMPACT_ATOMS: atom_id res chain seq x y z
N MET A 1 65.18 39.25 49.97
CA MET A 1 63.86 38.65 49.62
C MET A 1 63.38 39.11 48.28
N PHE A 2 64.05 38.90 47.15
CA PHE A 2 63.59 39.32 45.81
C PHE A 2 63.88 38.32 44.70
N CYS A 3 64.12 37.04 45.02
CA CYS A 3 64.44 36.04 43.99
C CYS A 3 63.31 34.98 43.73
N GLY A 4 62.19 35.06 44.47
CA GLY A 4 61.13 34.05 44.37
C GLY A 4 59.98 34.35 43.45
N SER A 5 59.79 35.62 43.02
CA SER A 5 58.63 36.06 42.22
C SER A 5 58.81 35.92 40.70
N GLU A 6 60.04 35.97 40.22
CA GLU A 6 60.33 35.84 38.78
C GLU A 6 60.31 34.37 38.32
N PHE A 7 60.72 33.44 39.18
CA PHE A 7 60.69 32.01 38.85
C PHE A 7 59.25 31.50 38.70
N LYS A 8 58.34 31.95 39.55
CA LYS A 8 56.93 31.58 39.50
C LYS A 8 56.21 32.10 38.25
N LYS A 9 56.56 33.32 37.82
CA LYS A 9 56.01 33.91 36.57
C LYS A 9 56.51 33.22 35.31
N SER A 10 57.73 32.67 35.31
CA SER A 10 58.29 31.93 34.17
C SER A 10 57.65 30.57 34.02
N GLU A 11 57.37 29.85 35.12
CA GLU A 11 56.63 28.58 35.09
C GLU A 11 55.18 28.72 34.64
N GLU A 12 54.46 29.73 35.14
CA GLU A 12 53.08 30.02 34.68
C GLU A 12 53.06 30.40 33.20
N ALA A 13 54.05 31.17 32.70
CA ALA A 13 54.16 31.50 31.30
C ALA A 13 54.48 30.28 30.40
N LEU A 14 55.27 29.29 30.91
CA LEU A 14 55.60 28.05 30.21
C LEU A 14 54.38 27.14 30.16
N VAL A 15 53.65 26.97 31.25
CA VAL A 15 52.39 26.21 31.32
C VAL A 15 51.33 26.82 30.39
N MET A 16 51.19 28.13 30.39
CA MET A 16 50.24 28.81 29.46
C MET A 16 50.62 28.64 27.98
N LYS A 17 51.93 28.64 27.65
CA LYS A 17 52.38 28.33 26.28
C LYS A 17 52.07 26.88 25.89
N PHE A 18 52.29 25.95 26.80
CA PHE A 18 52.01 24.52 26.59
C PHE A 18 50.49 24.29 26.41
N VAL A 19 49.65 24.86 27.27
CA VAL A 19 48.19 24.77 27.16
C VAL A 19 47.71 25.35 25.82
N ARG A 20 48.24 26.51 25.39
CA ARG A 20 47.91 27.09 24.07
C ARG A 20 48.36 26.22 22.89
N ALA A 21 49.51 25.57 23.03
CA ALA A 21 49.99 24.63 21.99
C ALA A 21 49.06 23.43 21.85
N ILE A 22 48.68 22.82 22.99
CA ILE A 22 47.69 21.70 23.00
C ILE A 22 46.35 22.17 22.43
N TRP A 23 45.85 23.35 22.84
CA TRP A 23 44.60 23.88 22.32
C TRP A 23 44.66 24.09 20.81
N LYS A 24 45.73 24.68 20.26
CA LYS A 24 45.93 24.84 18.82
C LYS A 24 45.98 23.48 18.09
N LEU A 25 46.62 22.48 18.68
CA LEU A 25 46.68 21.11 18.13
C LEU A 25 45.26 20.50 18.09
N LEU A 26 44.51 20.57 19.20
CA LEU A 26 43.14 20.05 19.27
C LEU A 26 42.20 20.75 18.28
N VAL A 27 42.30 22.06 18.14
CA VAL A 27 41.52 22.82 17.14
C VAL A 27 41.94 22.40 15.72
N GLY A 28 43.22 22.26 15.43
CA GLY A 28 43.71 21.80 14.14
C GLY A 28 43.25 20.38 13.79
N VAL A 29 43.28 19.46 14.75
CA VAL A 29 42.75 18.10 14.55
C VAL A 29 41.24 18.12 14.33
N LYS A 30 40.49 18.90 15.10
CA LYS A 30 39.03 19.09 14.90
C LYS A 30 38.74 19.62 13.50
N ASP A 31 39.45 20.67 13.05
CA ASP A 31 39.22 21.29 11.75
C ASP A 31 39.60 20.33 10.60
N ALA A 32 40.67 19.56 10.74
CA ALA A 32 41.05 18.51 9.80
C ALA A 32 40.01 17.37 9.73
N LEU A 33 39.46 16.93 10.86
CA LEU A 33 38.38 15.95 10.90
C LEU A 33 37.10 16.46 10.27
N VAL A 34 36.71 17.71 10.54
CA VAL A 34 35.54 18.34 9.92
C VAL A 34 35.71 18.43 8.40
N LEU A 35 36.89 18.86 7.92
CA LEU A 35 37.19 18.93 6.50
C LEU A 35 37.14 17.55 5.83
N LEU A 36 37.73 16.53 6.46
CA LEU A 36 37.69 15.15 5.98
C LEU A 36 36.25 14.64 5.90
N LEU A 37 35.45 14.90 6.93
CA LEU A 37 34.05 14.50 6.99
C LEU A 37 33.21 15.20 5.91
N MET A 38 33.47 16.49 5.64
CA MET A 38 32.86 17.25 4.56
C MET A 38 33.27 16.69 3.19
N LEU A 39 34.56 16.38 2.97
CA LEU A 39 35.03 15.78 1.72
C LEU A 39 34.43 14.40 1.48
N LEU A 40 34.36 13.56 2.51
CA LEU A 40 33.69 12.27 2.45
C LEU A 40 32.19 12.44 2.17
N PHE A 41 31.52 13.35 2.85
CA PHE A 41 30.10 13.62 2.62
C PHE A 41 29.82 14.11 1.19
N PHE A 42 30.57 15.11 0.72
CA PHE A 42 30.38 15.60 -0.66
C PHE A 42 30.87 14.60 -1.72
N GLY A 43 31.89 13.80 -1.42
CA GLY A 43 32.35 12.72 -2.28
C GLY A 43 31.28 11.62 -2.41
N PHE A 44 30.69 11.18 -1.31
CA PHE A 44 29.57 10.24 -1.29
C PHE A 44 28.33 10.82 -1.99
N LEU A 45 28.02 12.08 -1.71
CA LEU A 45 26.92 12.80 -2.36
C LEU A 45 27.12 12.88 -3.88
N TYR A 46 28.32 13.24 -4.31
CA TYR A 46 28.68 13.29 -5.73
C TYR A 46 28.63 11.91 -6.39
N ALA A 47 29.17 10.87 -5.74
CA ALA A 47 29.10 9.49 -6.23
C ALA A 47 27.65 9.01 -6.35
N GLY A 48 26.81 9.24 -5.34
CA GLY A 48 25.39 8.87 -5.35
C GLY A 48 24.57 9.62 -6.42
N LEU A 49 24.80 10.94 -6.59
CA LEU A 49 24.11 11.73 -7.60
C LEU A 49 24.62 11.50 -9.02
N SER A 50 25.87 11.04 -9.18
CA SER A 50 26.52 10.75 -10.46
C SER A 50 26.37 9.30 -10.90
N ALA A 51 25.87 8.42 -10.03
CA ALA A 51 25.61 7.02 -10.36
C ALA A 51 24.53 6.94 -11.46
N ARG A 52 24.98 6.76 -12.70
CA ARG A 52 24.07 6.48 -13.81
C ARG A 52 23.67 5.00 -13.74
N PRO A 53 22.40 4.68 -14.00
CA PRO A 53 21.98 3.28 -14.13
C PRO A 53 22.89 2.55 -15.12
N ALA A 54 23.21 1.31 -14.84
CA ALA A 54 24.02 0.50 -15.76
C ALA A 54 23.34 0.42 -17.13
N PRO A 55 24.09 0.48 -18.24
CA PRO A 55 23.52 0.39 -19.58
C PRO A 55 22.84 -0.98 -19.74
N VAL A 56 21.61 -0.97 -20.24
CA VAL A 56 20.81 -2.18 -20.49
C VAL A 56 21.45 -2.95 -21.66
N ARG A 57 21.98 -4.14 -21.36
CA ARG A 57 22.51 -5.10 -22.34
C ARG A 57 21.48 -6.19 -22.61
N ALA A 58 21.71 -7.02 -23.64
CA ALA A 58 20.84 -8.16 -23.89
C ALA A 58 20.94 -9.21 -22.77
N GLY A 59 19.80 -9.75 -22.35
CA GLY A 59 19.74 -10.73 -21.28
C GLY A 59 18.31 -11.01 -20.78
N VAL A 60 18.19 -11.54 -19.59
CA VAL A 60 16.94 -11.81 -18.90
C VAL A 60 16.53 -10.59 -18.07
N LEU A 61 15.32 -10.09 -18.27
CA LEU A 61 14.75 -9.08 -17.38
C LEU A 61 14.41 -9.73 -16.05
N ASP A 62 15.11 -9.32 -15.02
CA ASP A 62 14.97 -9.85 -13.66
C ASP A 62 13.96 -9.00 -12.87
N VAL A 63 12.82 -9.61 -12.56
CA VAL A 63 11.73 -9.04 -11.77
C VAL A 63 11.70 -9.78 -10.44
N ASP A 64 12.58 -9.36 -9.55
CA ASP A 64 12.71 -9.89 -8.19
C ASP A 64 11.80 -9.07 -7.25
N LEU A 65 10.68 -9.66 -6.83
CA LEU A 65 9.66 -9.03 -6.00
C LEU A 65 9.88 -9.36 -4.52
N LYS A 66 10.71 -8.57 -3.85
CA LYS A 66 11.04 -8.72 -2.42
C LYS A 66 10.09 -7.97 -1.48
N GLY A 67 8.80 -7.94 -1.79
CA GLY A 67 7.82 -7.19 -1.00
C GLY A 67 6.47 -7.12 -1.67
N GLY A 68 5.70 -6.07 -1.35
CA GLY A 68 4.34 -5.91 -1.85
C GLY A 68 4.21 -5.04 -3.09
N VAL A 69 3.17 -5.30 -3.89
CA VAL A 69 2.78 -4.43 -5.01
C VAL A 69 1.69 -3.47 -4.56
N VAL A 70 1.91 -2.17 -4.81
CA VAL A 70 1.01 -1.09 -4.41
C VAL A 70 0.88 -0.05 -5.52
N GLU A 71 -0.21 0.73 -5.53
CA GLU A 71 -0.38 1.85 -6.47
C GLU A 71 0.62 2.98 -6.21
N GLN A 72 0.91 3.25 -4.95
CA GLN A 72 1.83 4.31 -4.55
C GLN A 72 2.68 3.88 -3.35
N PRO A 73 3.96 3.56 -3.53
CA PRO A 73 4.86 3.21 -2.45
C PRO A 73 4.94 4.29 -1.37
N SER A 74 5.01 3.87 -0.11
CA SER A 74 5.27 4.75 1.03
C SER A 74 6.70 5.34 0.93
N ARG A 75 6.93 6.50 1.58
CA ARG A 75 8.29 7.09 1.61
C ARG A 75 9.20 6.34 2.58
N ALA A 76 10.48 6.25 2.21
CA ALA A 76 11.51 5.81 3.14
C ALA A 76 11.64 6.82 4.30
N GLU A 77 11.77 6.29 5.53
CA GLU A 77 12.01 7.07 6.75
C GLU A 77 13.44 6.80 7.27
N TRP A 78 13.97 7.67 8.15
CA TRP A 78 15.29 7.46 8.75
C TRP A 78 15.40 6.17 9.57
N SER A 79 14.29 5.66 10.09
CA SER A 79 14.19 4.34 10.73
C SER A 79 14.57 3.20 9.80
N ASP A 80 14.29 3.34 8.50
CA ASP A 80 14.59 2.31 7.49
C ASP A 80 16.11 2.22 7.24
N VAL A 81 16.81 3.37 7.31
CA VAL A 81 18.27 3.43 7.25
C VAL A 81 18.93 2.76 8.47
N ALA A 82 18.26 2.80 9.63
CA ALA A 82 18.75 2.19 10.88
C ALA A 82 18.50 0.67 10.98
N GLY A 83 18.04 0.02 9.91
CA GLY A 83 17.87 -1.44 9.87
C GLY A 83 16.56 -1.95 10.49
N ALA A 84 15.55 -1.10 10.65
CA ALA A 84 14.22 -1.49 11.15
C ALA A 84 13.37 -2.25 10.11
N GLY A 85 14.00 -2.97 9.19
CA GLY A 85 13.37 -3.94 8.27
C GLY A 85 12.12 -3.43 7.55
N ARG A 86 12.26 -2.54 6.57
CA ARG A 86 11.14 -2.12 5.72
C ARG A 86 10.80 -3.25 4.74
N SER A 87 9.53 -3.61 4.62
CA SER A 87 9.07 -4.39 3.46
C SER A 87 9.18 -3.52 2.22
N GLU A 88 9.88 -3.99 1.20
CA GLU A 88 10.00 -3.31 -0.08
C GLU A 88 8.62 -3.20 -0.75
N GLN A 89 8.37 -2.11 -1.45
CA GLN A 89 7.11 -1.89 -2.16
C GLN A 89 7.37 -1.53 -3.61
N PHE A 90 6.75 -2.27 -4.50
CA PHE A 90 6.85 -2.08 -5.94
C PHE A 90 5.60 -1.35 -6.44
N ARG A 91 5.83 -0.34 -7.28
CA ARG A 91 4.71 0.37 -7.88
C ARG A 91 4.12 -0.43 -9.04
N LEU A 92 2.82 -0.74 -8.98
CA LEU A 92 2.12 -1.52 -10.00
C LEU A 92 2.37 -1.01 -11.42
N ARG A 93 2.17 0.28 -11.67
CA ARG A 93 2.33 0.85 -13.03
C ARG A 93 3.73 0.71 -13.59
N ASP A 94 4.77 0.76 -12.73
CA ASP A 94 6.17 0.63 -13.17
C ASP A 94 6.45 -0.82 -13.60
N LEU A 95 5.90 -1.81 -12.88
CA LEU A 95 5.98 -3.22 -13.23
C LEU A 95 5.23 -3.53 -14.54
N VAL A 96 3.98 -3.05 -14.65
CA VAL A 96 3.17 -3.22 -15.87
C VAL A 96 3.88 -2.61 -17.06
N LEU A 97 4.42 -1.39 -16.91
CA LEU A 97 5.17 -0.72 -18.00
C LEU A 97 6.43 -1.50 -18.38
N ALA A 98 7.21 -2.00 -17.41
CA ALA A 98 8.38 -2.81 -17.70
C ALA A 98 8.02 -4.07 -18.51
N LEU A 99 6.97 -4.78 -18.14
CA LEU A 99 6.49 -5.96 -18.85
C LEU A 99 5.96 -5.61 -20.25
N GLN A 100 5.18 -4.53 -20.39
CA GLN A 100 4.70 -4.06 -21.68
C GLN A 100 5.84 -3.70 -22.63
N GLN A 101 6.89 -3.02 -22.14
CA GLN A 101 8.07 -2.69 -22.93
C GLN A 101 8.90 -3.93 -23.26
N ALA A 102 9.01 -4.88 -22.32
CA ALA A 102 9.74 -6.13 -22.53
C ALA A 102 9.20 -6.95 -23.71
N ARG A 103 7.92 -6.84 -24.03
CA ARG A 103 7.29 -7.53 -25.18
C ARG A 103 8.02 -7.29 -26.49
N THR A 104 8.43 -6.05 -26.74
CA THR A 104 8.95 -5.59 -28.03
C THR A 104 10.45 -5.25 -28.00
N ASP A 105 11.08 -5.24 -26.83
CA ASP A 105 12.50 -4.92 -26.69
C ASP A 105 13.37 -6.15 -26.99
N ASP A 106 14.06 -6.17 -28.12
CA ASP A 106 14.92 -7.28 -28.57
C ASP A 106 16.08 -7.61 -27.61
N ARG A 107 16.42 -6.69 -26.70
CA ARG A 107 17.42 -6.92 -25.66
C ARG A 107 16.90 -7.87 -24.58
N VAL A 108 15.59 -7.88 -24.33
CA VAL A 108 14.95 -8.78 -23.37
C VAL A 108 14.74 -10.14 -24.04
N LYS A 109 15.51 -11.15 -23.64
CA LYS A 109 15.43 -12.52 -24.18
C LYS A 109 14.40 -13.39 -23.45
N ALA A 110 14.26 -13.16 -22.16
CA ALA A 110 13.28 -13.79 -21.27
C ALA A 110 12.98 -12.86 -20.10
N VAL A 111 11.96 -13.19 -19.31
CA VAL A 111 11.66 -12.54 -18.03
C VAL A 111 11.76 -13.58 -16.92
N ALA A 112 12.52 -13.28 -15.87
CA ALA A 112 12.54 -14.03 -14.62
C ALA A 112 11.62 -13.35 -13.61
N LEU A 113 10.74 -14.13 -12.97
CA LEU A 113 9.89 -13.70 -11.88
C LEU A 113 10.35 -14.43 -10.62
N ASP A 114 11.09 -13.74 -9.78
CA ASP A 114 11.42 -14.24 -8.44
C ASP A 114 10.34 -13.80 -7.45
N LEU A 115 9.63 -14.78 -6.90
CA LEU A 115 8.47 -14.57 -6.02
C LEU A 115 8.71 -15.13 -4.61
N ASP A 116 9.96 -15.44 -4.25
CA ASP A 116 10.30 -16.10 -2.99
C ASP A 116 9.97 -15.24 -1.76
N SER A 117 10.22 -13.92 -1.88
CA SER A 117 9.93 -12.94 -0.82
C SER A 117 8.73 -12.05 -1.14
N PHE A 118 7.89 -12.44 -2.10
CA PHE A 118 6.72 -11.67 -2.50
C PHE A 118 5.63 -11.72 -1.43
N THR A 119 5.17 -10.54 -0.99
CA THR A 119 4.16 -10.43 0.07
C THR A 119 2.74 -10.17 -0.42
N GLY A 120 2.56 -10.09 -1.75
CA GLY A 120 1.23 -9.92 -2.35
C GLY A 120 0.90 -8.50 -2.78
N GLY A 121 -0.36 -8.30 -3.10
CA GLY A 121 -0.97 -7.03 -3.50
C GLY A 121 -2.48 -7.15 -3.53
N GLY A 122 -3.18 -6.11 -3.95
CA GLY A 122 -4.64 -6.20 -4.13
C GLY A 122 -5.00 -7.06 -5.35
N GLN A 123 -6.16 -7.73 -5.30
CA GLN A 123 -6.58 -8.69 -6.31
C GLN A 123 -6.60 -8.12 -7.74
N THR A 124 -7.06 -6.88 -7.92
CA THR A 124 -7.03 -6.21 -9.23
C THR A 124 -5.60 -5.95 -9.71
N ALA A 125 -4.69 -5.54 -8.82
CA ALA A 125 -3.29 -5.35 -9.17
C ALA A 125 -2.62 -6.67 -9.58
N MET A 126 -2.98 -7.78 -8.93
CA MET A 126 -2.50 -9.11 -9.33
C MET A 126 -3.05 -9.54 -10.69
N ALA A 127 -4.30 -9.23 -10.99
CA ALA A 127 -4.89 -9.47 -12.31
C ALA A 127 -4.19 -8.66 -13.41
N ASP A 128 -3.96 -7.36 -13.19
CA ASP A 128 -3.24 -6.47 -14.13
C ASP A 128 -1.82 -6.99 -14.44
N LEU A 129 -1.09 -7.43 -13.41
CA LEU A 129 0.25 -8.00 -13.58
C LEU A 129 0.23 -9.35 -14.30
N ALA A 130 -0.70 -10.24 -13.93
CA ALA A 130 -0.86 -11.53 -14.61
C ALA A 130 -1.20 -11.34 -16.10
N ASP A 131 -2.02 -10.33 -16.43
CA ASP A 131 -2.30 -9.96 -17.82
C ASP A 131 -1.06 -9.46 -18.55
N ALA A 132 -0.26 -8.59 -17.93
CA ALA A 132 0.98 -8.11 -18.51
C ALA A 132 1.98 -9.26 -18.77
N ILE A 133 2.09 -10.21 -17.83
CA ILE A 133 2.91 -11.43 -17.97
C ILE A 133 2.40 -12.28 -19.14
N ARG A 134 1.07 -12.52 -19.24
CA ARG A 134 0.48 -13.26 -20.37
C ARG A 134 0.77 -12.60 -21.71
N GLN A 135 0.76 -11.27 -21.77
CA GLN A 135 1.10 -10.52 -22.99
C GLN A 135 2.56 -10.67 -23.40
N VAL A 136 3.51 -10.72 -22.46
CA VAL A 136 4.92 -11.03 -22.73
C VAL A 136 5.06 -12.44 -23.33
N ARG A 137 4.41 -13.43 -22.67
CA ARG A 137 4.37 -14.82 -23.16
C ARG A 137 3.75 -14.93 -24.54
N ALA A 138 2.63 -14.24 -24.79
CA ALA A 138 1.95 -14.25 -26.09
C ALA A 138 2.81 -13.60 -27.22
N ALA A 139 3.72 -12.71 -26.88
CA ALA A 139 4.71 -12.15 -27.80
C ALA A 139 5.88 -13.11 -28.10
N GLY A 140 5.84 -14.34 -27.60
CA GLY A 140 6.85 -15.38 -27.83
C GLY A 140 8.09 -15.29 -26.93
N LYS A 141 8.07 -14.46 -25.89
CA LYS A 141 9.17 -14.36 -24.92
C LYS A 141 8.90 -15.26 -23.72
N PRO A 142 9.85 -16.13 -23.35
CA PRO A 142 9.72 -16.98 -22.16
C PRO A 142 9.60 -16.12 -20.89
N VAL A 143 8.69 -16.51 -20.01
CA VAL A 143 8.58 -15.97 -18.64
C VAL A 143 8.74 -17.16 -17.70
N VAL A 144 9.71 -17.11 -16.81
CA VAL A 144 10.03 -18.21 -15.88
C VAL A 144 9.84 -17.72 -14.46
N ALA A 145 8.94 -18.34 -13.70
CA ALA A 145 8.67 -17.99 -12.31
C ALA A 145 9.31 -19.01 -11.35
N TYR A 146 9.82 -18.51 -10.22
CA TYR A 146 10.41 -19.32 -9.15
C TYR A 146 9.89 -18.90 -7.78
N SER A 147 9.67 -19.88 -6.93
CA SER A 147 9.48 -19.69 -5.48
C SER A 147 9.75 -20.97 -4.69
N THR A 148 10.10 -20.81 -3.42
CA THR A 148 10.09 -21.88 -2.42
C THR A 148 8.67 -22.13 -1.91
N GLY A 149 7.78 -21.13 -1.92
CA GLY A 149 6.40 -21.28 -1.50
C GLY A 149 5.46 -20.32 -2.23
N TYR A 150 4.52 -20.84 -2.98
CA TYR A 150 3.51 -20.03 -3.62
C TYR A 150 2.29 -19.84 -2.72
N THR A 151 1.92 -18.58 -2.46
CA THR A 151 0.65 -18.17 -1.85
C THR A 151 -0.40 -17.87 -2.92
N ASN A 152 -1.60 -17.43 -2.57
CA ASN A 152 -2.64 -17.07 -3.55
C ASN A 152 -2.12 -16.07 -4.60
N ASP A 153 -1.53 -14.96 -4.15
CA ASP A 153 -1.10 -13.86 -5.03
C ASP A 153 0.12 -14.24 -5.87
N SER A 154 1.16 -14.82 -5.23
CA SER A 154 2.36 -15.26 -5.96
C SER A 154 2.04 -16.37 -6.96
N TYR A 155 1.11 -17.27 -6.63
CA TYR A 155 0.69 -18.30 -7.57
C TYR A 155 -0.12 -17.73 -8.74
N GLN A 156 -0.94 -16.71 -8.51
CA GLN A 156 -1.66 -16.03 -9.59
C GLN A 156 -0.70 -15.46 -10.63
N LEU A 157 0.38 -14.79 -10.19
CA LEU A 157 1.42 -14.28 -11.09
C LEU A 157 2.19 -15.42 -11.78
N ALA A 158 2.65 -16.40 -10.99
CA ALA A 158 3.39 -17.54 -11.51
C ALA A 158 2.58 -18.35 -12.54
N SER A 159 1.26 -18.51 -12.32
CA SER A 159 0.38 -19.24 -13.23
C SER A 159 0.37 -18.64 -14.65
N ALA A 160 0.58 -17.33 -14.77
CA ALA A 160 0.64 -16.62 -16.05
C ALA A 160 1.96 -16.83 -16.82
N ALA A 161 3.01 -17.32 -16.14
CA ALA A 161 4.33 -17.58 -16.74
C ALA A 161 4.31 -18.76 -17.72
N SER A 162 5.38 -18.87 -18.52
CA SER A 162 5.59 -20.01 -19.44
C SER A 162 6.02 -21.26 -18.70
N GLU A 163 6.87 -21.09 -17.66
CA GLU A 163 7.37 -22.16 -16.80
C GLU A 163 7.22 -21.73 -15.34
N VAL A 164 6.66 -22.59 -14.51
CA VAL A 164 6.53 -22.41 -13.05
C VAL A 164 7.46 -23.41 -12.36
N TRP A 165 8.45 -22.87 -11.65
CA TRP A 165 9.44 -23.63 -10.90
C TRP A 165 9.16 -23.58 -9.42
N LEU A 166 9.31 -24.69 -8.72
CA LEU A 166 9.15 -24.82 -7.28
C LEU A 166 10.38 -25.48 -6.68
N ASN A 167 10.88 -24.93 -5.55
CA ASN A 167 11.96 -25.54 -4.79
C ASN A 167 11.59 -26.98 -4.37
N PRO A 168 12.56 -27.95 -4.36
CA PRO A 168 12.29 -29.35 -3.97
C PRO A 168 11.68 -29.51 -2.57
N LEU A 169 11.94 -28.58 -1.64
CA LEU A 169 11.36 -28.55 -0.31
C LEU A 169 10.15 -27.60 -0.22
N GLY A 170 9.69 -27.11 -1.35
CA GLY A 170 8.67 -26.07 -1.44
C GLY A 170 7.25 -26.61 -1.46
N ALA A 171 6.29 -25.65 -1.48
CA ALA A 171 4.88 -25.95 -1.53
C ALA A 171 4.07 -24.90 -2.31
N VAL A 172 2.92 -25.30 -2.86
CA VAL A 172 1.87 -24.38 -3.29
C VAL A 172 0.80 -24.35 -2.21
N VAL A 173 0.69 -23.23 -1.50
CA VAL A 173 -0.23 -23.03 -0.36
C VAL A 173 -1.30 -22.02 -0.78
N VAL A 174 -2.29 -22.50 -1.53
CA VAL A 174 -3.43 -21.70 -1.97
C VAL A 174 -4.65 -22.07 -1.15
N ASN A 175 -5.14 -21.13 -0.37
CA ASN A 175 -6.24 -21.34 0.59
C ASN A 175 -7.45 -20.42 0.32
N GLY A 176 -7.38 -19.55 -0.68
CA GLY A 176 -8.42 -18.59 -1.01
C GLY A 176 -8.46 -17.38 -0.07
N PRO A 177 -9.32 -16.39 -0.36
CA PRO A 177 -9.56 -15.25 0.52
C PRO A 177 -10.31 -15.68 1.78
N GLY A 178 -10.21 -14.87 2.84
CA GLY A 178 -10.81 -15.10 4.14
C GLY A 178 -9.79 -15.03 5.26
N GLY A 179 -10.26 -15.03 6.49
CA GLY A 179 -9.39 -14.94 7.65
C GLY A 179 -10.13 -14.60 8.94
N THR A 180 -9.37 -14.23 9.96
CA THR A 180 -9.88 -13.86 11.27
C THR A 180 -9.66 -12.36 11.50
N ASN A 181 -10.73 -11.64 11.83
CA ASN A 181 -10.67 -10.24 12.24
C ASN A 181 -10.54 -10.12 13.77
N LEU A 182 -9.82 -9.09 14.22
CA LEU A 182 -9.68 -8.81 15.65
C LEU A 182 -10.81 -7.90 16.15
N TYR A 183 -11.31 -8.19 17.36
CA TYR A 183 -12.33 -7.41 18.04
C TYR A 183 -11.80 -6.95 19.38
N TYR A 184 -11.86 -5.65 19.64
CA TYR A 184 -11.18 -5.00 20.78
C TYR A 184 -12.10 -4.64 21.92
N LYS A 185 -13.42 -4.90 21.82
CA LYS A 185 -14.38 -4.54 22.87
C LYS A 185 -13.96 -5.07 24.23
N GLY A 186 -13.59 -6.35 24.34
CA GLY A 186 -13.14 -6.93 25.60
C GLY A 186 -11.89 -6.28 26.18
N LEU A 187 -10.94 -5.85 25.32
CA LEU A 187 -9.77 -5.08 25.73
C LEU A 187 -10.16 -3.68 26.22
N LEU A 188 -11.00 -2.98 25.48
CA LEU A 188 -11.49 -1.65 25.85
C LEU A 188 -12.23 -1.69 27.19
N ASP A 189 -13.08 -2.69 27.42
CA ASP A 189 -13.78 -2.91 28.70
C ASP A 189 -12.77 -3.12 29.85
N LYS A 190 -11.72 -3.93 29.64
CA LYS A 190 -10.63 -4.12 30.62
C LYS A 190 -9.88 -2.83 30.90
N LEU A 191 -9.66 -1.99 29.93
CA LEU A 191 -9.02 -0.68 30.07
C LEU A 191 -9.96 0.38 30.65
N GLY A 192 -11.27 0.13 30.69
CA GLY A 192 -12.28 1.10 31.11
C GLY A 192 -12.53 2.19 30.06
N VAL A 193 -12.20 1.92 28.80
CA VAL A 193 -12.43 2.83 27.67
C VAL A 193 -13.78 2.51 27.05
N THR A 194 -14.62 3.53 26.89
CA THR A 194 -15.91 3.41 26.19
C THR A 194 -15.78 3.96 24.78
N ALA A 195 -16.10 3.14 23.78
CA ALA A 195 -16.22 3.60 22.39
C ALA A 195 -17.66 4.06 22.14
N ASN A 196 -17.89 5.38 22.11
CA ASN A 196 -19.18 5.96 21.72
C ASN A 196 -19.25 5.95 20.18
N VAL A 197 -20.11 5.09 19.64
CA VAL A 197 -20.24 4.87 18.21
C VAL A 197 -21.50 5.51 17.67
N TYR A 198 -21.35 6.29 16.61
CA TYR A 198 -22.41 6.93 15.84
C TYR A 198 -22.32 6.42 14.42
N ARG A 199 -23.31 5.72 13.89
CA ARG A 199 -23.27 5.15 12.56
C ARG A 199 -24.61 5.19 11.84
N VAL A 200 -24.57 5.17 10.51
CA VAL A 200 -25.72 4.92 9.65
C VAL A 200 -25.37 3.84 8.64
N GLY A 201 -26.28 2.88 8.53
CA GLY A 201 -26.13 1.72 7.64
C GLY A 201 -25.87 0.43 8.43
N LYS A 202 -26.71 -0.58 8.17
CA LYS A 202 -26.66 -1.88 8.88
C LYS A 202 -25.42 -2.71 8.54
N TYR A 203 -24.85 -2.51 7.34
CA TYR A 203 -23.64 -3.16 6.87
C TYR A 203 -22.36 -2.36 7.15
N LYS A 204 -22.44 -1.19 7.85
CA LYS A 204 -21.24 -0.42 8.19
C LYS A 204 -20.52 -1.06 9.37
N SER A 205 -19.80 -2.14 9.10
CA SER A 205 -19.11 -3.01 10.04
C SER A 205 -17.82 -2.40 10.62
N ALA A 206 -17.29 -1.31 10.05
CA ALA A 206 -16.02 -0.68 10.45
C ALA A 206 -15.93 -0.31 11.94
N VAL A 207 -17.04 -0.22 12.64
CA VAL A 207 -17.10 0.09 14.08
C VAL A 207 -17.28 -1.14 14.97
N GLU A 208 -17.59 -2.29 14.39
CA GLU A 208 -17.87 -3.52 15.15
C GLU A 208 -16.70 -3.98 16.04
N PRO A 209 -15.43 -3.88 15.62
CA PRO A 209 -14.29 -4.24 16.46
C PRO A 209 -14.26 -3.53 17.82
N TYR A 210 -14.90 -2.37 17.95
CA TYR A 210 -14.90 -1.57 19.18
C TYR A 210 -16.11 -1.81 20.09
N ILE A 211 -17.18 -2.41 19.55
CA ILE A 211 -18.47 -2.57 20.27
C ILE A 211 -18.94 -4.02 20.37
N ARG A 212 -18.23 -4.96 19.72
CA ARG A 212 -18.56 -6.39 19.71
C ARG A 212 -17.29 -7.22 19.91
N ASN A 213 -17.47 -8.48 20.28
CA ASN A 213 -16.40 -9.48 20.37
C ASN A 213 -16.44 -10.48 19.20
N ASP A 214 -17.36 -10.29 18.27
CA ASP A 214 -17.61 -11.18 17.12
C ASP A 214 -18.18 -10.38 15.94
N MET A 215 -18.26 -11.01 14.80
CA MET A 215 -18.84 -10.46 13.57
C MET A 215 -20.35 -10.51 13.62
N SER A 216 -21.03 -9.41 13.24
CA SER A 216 -22.49 -9.43 13.06
C SER A 216 -22.92 -10.33 11.91
N PRO A 217 -24.20 -10.77 11.87
CA PRO A 217 -24.74 -11.48 10.72
C PRO A 217 -24.59 -10.71 9.41
N GLU A 218 -24.82 -9.40 9.42
CA GLU A 218 -24.72 -8.51 8.26
C GLU A 218 -23.27 -8.39 7.77
N ALA A 219 -22.31 -8.20 8.68
CA ALA A 219 -20.90 -8.17 8.32
C ALA A 219 -20.45 -9.53 7.75
N ARG A 220 -20.88 -10.63 8.35
CA ARG A 220 -20.58 -11.99 7.86
C ARG A 220 -21.14 -12.24 6.47
N GLU A 221 -22.37 -11.79 6.19
CA GLU A 221 -22.99 -11.85 4.86
C GLU A 221 -22.14 -11.10 3.83
N ASP A 222 -21.70 -9.90 4.17
CA ASP A 222 -20.92 -9.02 3.30
C ASP A 222 -19.54 -9.60 3.00
N TYR A 223 -18.79 -10.00 4.03
CA TYR A 223 -17.48 -10.67 3.86
C TYR A 223 -17.59 -11.92 3.01
N LEU A 224 -18.57 -12.80 3.30
CA LEU A 224 -18.72 -14.04 2.55
C LEU A 224 -19.06 -13.81 1.08
N ALA A 225 -19.87 -12.79 0.76
CA ALA A 225 -20.19 -12.42 -0.61
C ALA A 225 -18.95 -11.91 -1.35
N LEU A 226 -18.17 -11.05 -0.70
CA LEU A 226 -16.94 -10.50 -1.24
C LEU A 226 -15.88 -11.59 -1.47
N ASP A 227 -15.58 -12.39 -0.45
CA ASP A 227 -14.59 -13.48 -0.52
C ASP A 227 -14.92 -14.48 -1.64
N ARG A 228 -16.22 -14.79 -1.85
CA ARG A 228 -16.65 -15.67 -2.96
C ARG A 228 -16.40 -15.04 -4.31
N ALA A 229 -16.68 -13.74 -4.47
CA ALA A 229 -16.45 -13.04 -5.73
C ALA A 229 -14.95 -12.97 -6.06
N GLU A 230 -14.12 -12.69 -5.07
CA GLU A 230 -12.66 -12.67 -5.22
C GLU A 230 -12.09 -14.04 -5.53
N LEU A 231 -12.52 -15.08 -4.81
CA LEU A 231 -12.10 -16.45 -5.09
C LEU A 231 -12.44 -16.87 -6.52
N GLU A 232 -13.62 -16.51 -7.01
CA GLU A 232 -14.00 -16.86 -8.39
C GLU A 232 -13.19 -16.06 -9.42
N SER A 233 -12.92 -14.78 -9.18
CA SER A 233 -12.04 -13.96 -10.02
C SER A 233 -10.62 -14.56 -10.07
N TRP A 234 -10.06 -14.95 -8.92
CA TRP A 234 -8.77 -15.60 -8.80
C TRP A 234 -8.74 -16.96 -9.56
N ARG A 235 -9.77 -17.81 -9.36
CA ARG A 235 -9.91 -19.08 -10.09
C ARG A 235 -9.96 -18.86 -11.60
N GLN A 236 -10.72 -17.88 -12.05
CA GLN A 236 -10.84 -17.56 -13.47
C GLN A 236 -9.50 -17.14 -14.07
N SER A 237 -8.72 -16.31 -13.37
CA SER A 237 -7.38 -15.91 -13.79
C SER A 237 -6.47 -17.12 -14.00
N ILE A 238 -6.47 -18.07 -13.05
CA ILE A 238 -5.65 -19.29 -13.14
C ILE A 238 -6.14 -20.24 -14.24
N ARG A 239 -7.44 -20.50 -14.33
CA ARG A 239 -8.00 -21.36 -15.39
C ARG A 239 -7.68 -20.83 -16.79
N GLN A 240 -7.71 -19.50 -16.95
CA GLN A 240 -7.35 -18.83 -18.21
C GLN A 240 -5.86 -19.01 -18.54
N ALA A 241 -4.99 -18.92 -17.54
CA ALA A 241 -3.54 -19.03 -17.70
C ALA A 241 -3.08 -20.51 -17.83
N ARG A 242 -3.69 -21.41 -17.05
CA ARG A 242 -3.33 -22.85 -16.94
C ARG A 242 -4.59 -23.73 -16.95
N PRO A 243 -5.22 -23.97 -18.12
CA PRO A 243 -6.49 -24.68 -18.21
C PRO A 243 -6.47 -26.15 -17.69
N LYS A 244 -5.26 -26.75 -17.59
CA LYS A 244 -5.05 -28.12 -17.13
C LYS A 244 -4.76 -28.22 -15.63
N ALA A 245 -4.53 -27.08 -14.94
CA ALA A 245 -4.24 -27.07 -13.52
C ALA A 245 -5.48 -27.39 -12.69
N ASN A 246 -5.36 -28.37 -11.81
CA ASN A 246 -6.44 -28.75 -10.89
C ASN A 246 -6.31 -27.96 -9.57
N VAL A 247 -6.54 -26.64 -9.64
CA VAL A 247 -6.43 -25.75 -8.49
C VAL A 247 -7.50 -26.04 -7.43
N ASP A 248 -8.68 -26.51 -7.84
CA ASP A 248 -9.77 -26.83 -6.91
C ASP A 248 -9.42 -28.01 -5.99
N LEU A 249 -8.56 -28.95 -6.44
CA LEU A 249 -8.04 -30.01 -5.57
C LEU A 249 -7.26 -29.43 -4.38
N PHE A 250 -6.40 -28.43 -4.63
CA PHE A 250 -5.62 -27.78 -3.57
C PHE A 250 -6.50 -26.91 -2.66
N LEU A 251 -7.47 -26.19 -3.21
CA LEU A 251 -8.38 -25.36 -2.42
C LEU A 251 -9.28 -26.19 -1.48
N GLN A 252 -9.67 -27.38 -1.88
CA GLN A 252 -10.65 -28.18 -1.13
C GLN A 252 -10.05 -29.38 -0.40
N ASN A 253 -9.01 -30.00 -0.96
CA ASN A 253 -8.48 -31.30 -0.52
C ASN A 253 -6.93 -31.36 -0.57
N MET A 254 -6.23 -30.29 -0.21
CA MET A 254 -4.76 -30.24 -0.23
C MET A 254 -4.15 -31.43 0.53
N ASN A 255 -4.69 -31.74 1.72
CA ASN A 255 -4.17 -32.87 2.53
C ASN A 255 -4.24 -34.21 1.78
N GLN A 256 -5.29 -34.43 1.01
CA GLN A 256 -5.42 -35.67 0.21
C GLN A 256 -4.42 -35.68 -0.96
N ALA A 257 -4.22 -34.54 -1.63
CA ALA A 257 -3.23 -34.42 -2.70
C ALA A 257 -1.81 -34.69 -2.20
N VAL A 258 -1.45 -34.10 -1.05
CA VAL A 258 -0.13 -34.28 -0.41
C VAL A 258 0.04 -35.74 0.07
N ALA A 259 -0.98 -36.35 0.69
CA ALA A 259 -0.92 -37.74 1.11
C ALA A 259 -0.74 -38.70 -0.08
N ALA A 260 -1.43 -38.47 -1.20
CA ALA A 260 -1.28 -39.25 -2.43
C ALA A 260 0.13 -39.12 -3.04
N ALA A 261 0.83 -38.03 -2.80
CA ALA A 261 2.23 -37.81 -3.21
C ALA A 261 3.24 -38.31 -2.15
N GLY A 262 2.81 -39.07 -1.16
CA GLY A 262 3.70 -39.61 -0.10
C GLY A 262 4.20 -38.55 0.90
N GLY A 263 3.47 -37.47 1.06
CA GLY A 263 3.85 -36.33 1.92
C GLY A 263 4.69 -35.25 1.23
N ASP A 264 5.04 -35.43 -0.04
CA ASP A 264 5.87 -34.50 -0.82
C ASP A 264 4.96 -33.41 -1.46
N MET A 265 5.00 -32.20 -0.91
CA MET A 265 4.16 -31.09 -1.35
C MET A 265 4.51 -30.61 -2.77
N ALA A 266 5.81 -30.64 -3.14
CA ALA A 266 6.24 -30.24 -4.46
C ALA A 266 5.76 -31.22 -5.53
N LYS A 267 5.87 -32.53 -5.28
CA LYS A 267 5.31 -33.55 -6.19
C LYS A 267 3.79 -33.48 -6.29
N ALA A 268 3.09 -33.20 -5.19
CA ALA A 268 1.65 -32.99 -5.21
C ALA A 268 1.26 -31.83 -6.15
N ALA A 269 2.00 -30.72 -6.10
CA ALA A 269 1.77 -29.55 -6.96
C ALA A 269 2.01 -29.86 -8.46
N VAL A 270 3.06 -30.64 -8.78
CA VAL A 270 3.32 -31.12 -10.16
C VAL A 270 2.20 -32.05 -10.62
N ALA A 271 1.80 -33.00 -9.79
CA ALA A 271 0.73 -33.96 -10.13
C ALA A 271 -0.62 -33.26 -10.39
N ALA A 272 -0.88 -32.13 -9.70
CA ALA A 272 -2.06 -31.31 -9.94
C ALA A 272 -1.91 -30.34 -11.14
N GLY A 273 -0.77 -30.32 -11.81
CA GLY A 273 -0.50 -29.41 -12.94
C GLY A 273 -0.31 -27.94 -12.55
N LEU A 274 -0.09 -27.66 -11.26
CA LEU A 274 0.15 -26.32 -10.76
C LEU A 274 1.57 -25.83 -11.05
N VAL A 275 2.55 -26.76 -11.08
CA VAL A 275 3.97 -26.50 -11.24
C VAL A 275 4.51 -27.34 -12.40
N ASP A 276 5.43 -26.78 -13.20
CA ASP A 276 6.05 -27.46 -14.35
C ASP A 276 7.35 -28.17 -13.99
N LYS A 277 8.14 -27.57 -13.09
CA LYS A 277 9.49 -28.03 -12.74
C LYS A 277 9.72 -27.97 -11.23
N ILE A 278 10.38 -28.99 -10.71
CA ILE A 278 10.96 -28.99 -9.37
C ILE A 278 12.46 -28.79 -9.56
N GLY A 279 13.02 -27.76 -8.93
CA GLY A 279 14.45 -27.44 -8.98
C GLY A 279 14.83 -26.41 -7.93
N ASP A 280 16.08 -26.45 -7.50
CA ASP A 280 16.64 -25.46 -6.61
C ASP A 280 16.98 -24.14 -7.35
N ARG A 281 17.51 -23.17 -6.62
CA ARG A 281 17.92 -21.86 -7.17
C ARG A 281 18.95 -22.03 -8.28
N ALA A 282 19.93 -22.91 -8.13
CA ALA A 282 20.98 -23.10 -9.13
C ALA A 282 20.43 -23.67 -10.44
N ALA A 283 19.50 -24.66 -10.35
CA ALA A 283 18.83 -25.20 -11.54
C ALA A 283 17.96 -24.14 -12.25
N PHE A 284 17.30 -23.27 -11.50
CA PHE A 284 16.54 -22.16 -12.05
C PHE A 284 17.45 -21.14 -12.76
N GLU A 285 18.57 -20.75 -12.14
CA GLU A 285 19.54 -19.82 -12.74
C GLU A 285 20.22 -20.40 -13.98
N ALA A 286 20.53 -21.69 -13.99
CA ALA A 286 21.01 -22.38 -15.18
C ALA A 286 19.99 -22.31 -16.34
N ARG A 287 18.69 -22.48 -16.03
CA ARG A 287 17.62 -22.28 -17.03
C ARG A 287 17.58 -20.85 -17.58
N LEU A 288 17.79 -19.84 -16.73
CA LEU A 288 17.86 -18.46 -17.16
C LEU A 288 19.10 -18.16 -18.03
N ALA A 289 20.24 -18.82 -17.74
CA ALA A 289 21.46 -18.74 -18.56
C ALA A 289 21.25 -19.32 -19.96
N GLU A 290 20.53 -20.45 -20.07
CA GLU A 290 20.15 -21.02 -21.38
C GLU A 290 19.31 -20.04 -22.21
N LEU A 291 18.41 -19.28 -21.59
CA LEU A 291 17.50 -18.37 -22.27
C LEU A 291 18.14 -17.00 -22.61
N GLY A 292 18.94 -16.47 -21.69
CA GLY A 292 19.47 -15.10 -21.79
C GLY A 292 20.96 -14.99 -22.04
N GLY A 293 21.68 -16.10 -22.01
CA GLY A 293 23.15 -16.18 -22.11
C GLY A 293 23.84 -16.16 -20.76
N GLU A 294 24.98 -16.83 -20.70
CA GLU A 294 25.82 -16.92 -19.49
C GLU A 294 26.50 -15.56 -19.19
N LYS A 295 26.76 -15.32 -17.93
CA LYS A 295 27.57 -14.17 -17.50
C LYS A 295 29.04 -14.58 -17.44
N SER A 296 29.86 -14.02 -18.30
CA SER A 296 31.27 -14.39 -18.43
C SER A 296 32.14 -14.21 -17.16
N SER A 297 31.66 -13.46 -16.17
CA SER A 297 32.37 -13.18 -14.92
C SER A 297 31.99 -14.09 -13.74
N GLU A 298 30.90 -14.88 -13.87
CA GLU A 298 30.39 -15.77 -12.82
C GLU A 298 29.98 -17.10 -13.48
N PRO A 299 30.65 -18.24 -13.15
CA PRO A 299 30.45 -19.52 -13.82
C PRO A 299 29.01 -20.08 -13.81
N GLU A 300 28.19 -19.64 -12.85
CA GLU A 300 26.79 -20.07 -12.68
C GLU A 300 25.78 -18.92 -12.86
N GLY A 301 26.26 -17.75 -13.28
CA GLY A 301 25.42 -16.56 -13.44
C GLY A 301 24.86 -16.41 -14.86
N TYR A 302 23.69 -15.78 -14.98
CA TYR A 302 23.07 -15.43 -16.26
C TYR A 302 23.21 -13.93 -16.58
N SER A 303 23.07 -13.58 -17.86
CA SER A 303 23.04 -12.19 -18.32
C SER A 303 21.77 -11.50 -17.84
N ARG A 304 21.89 -10.68 -16.77
CA ARG A 304 20.79 -10.06 -16.04
C ARG A 304 20.53 -8.62 -16.50
N ILE A 305 19.27 -8.26 -16.70
CA ILE A 305 18.78 -6.89 -16.84
C ILE A 305 18.02 -6.57 -15.53
N GLY A 306 18.60 -5.77 -14.65
CA GLY A 306 17.92 -5.37 -13.41
C GLY A 306 16.73 -4.45 -13.69
N LEU A 307 15.60 -4.68 -13.02
CA LEU A 307 14.37 -3.92 -13.16
C LEU A 307 14.57 -2.40 -12.99
N PRO A 308 15.33 -1.88 -11.98
CA PRO A 308 15.54 -0.45 -11.82
C PRO A 308 16.28 0.19 -13.01
N SER A 309 17.29 -0.49 -13.55
CA SER A 309 18.05 -0.03 -14.72
C SER A 309 17.18 -0.04 -15.98
N TYR A 310 16.35 -1.07 -16.15
CA TYR A 310 15.42 -1.18 -17.27
C TYR A 310 14.35 -0.09 -17.23
N LEU A 311 13.75 0.17 -16.07
CA LEU A 311 12.79 1.25 -15.87
C LEU A 311 13.44 2.63 -16.13
N ALA A 312 14.69 2.84 -15.71
CA ALA A 312 15.39 4.09 -15.97
C ALA A 312 15.65 4.33 -17.49
N ASP A 313 15.87 3.25 -18.26
CA ASP A 313 16.04 3.29 -19.73
C ASP A 313 14.71 3.55 -20.46
N LYS A 314 13.60 2.97 -19.98
CA LYS A 314 12.31 2.97 -20.70
C LYS A 314 11.32 4.03 -20.24
N VAL A 315 11.38 4.47 -18.99
CA VAL A 315 10.42 5.40 -18.42
C VAL A 315 10.85 6.84 -18.70
N ASP A 316 10.19 7.51 -19.63
CA ASP A 316 10.26 8.97 -19.71
C ASP A 316 9.44 9.60 -18.57
N ARG A 317 10.11 9.83 -17.45
CA ARG A 317 9.51 10.49 -16.26
C ARG A 317 9.12 11.95 -16.52
N ARG A 318 9.43 12.50 -17.68
CA ARG A 318 9.11 13.89 -18.08
C ARG A 318 7.91 13.96 -19.03
N SER A 319 7.08 12.93 -19.09
CA SER A 319 5.90 12.95 -19.95
C SER A 319 5.06 14.21 -19.65
N ASN A 320 4.92 15.05 -20.67
CA ASN A 320 4.14 16.29 -20.64
C ASN A 320 2.84 16.15 -21.43
N GLY A 321 2.27 14.93 -21.46
CA GLY A 321 1.03 14.66 -22.18
C GLY A 321 -0.16 15.52 -21.73
N PRO A 322 -1.20 15.59 -22.58
CA PRO A 322 -2.40 16.37 -22.30
C PRO A 322 -3.31 15.74 -21.24
N ILE A 323 -3.13 14.46 -20.90
CA ILE A 323 -3.96 13.74 -19.92
C ILE A 323 -3.25 13.74 -18.57
N GLY A 324 -3.82 14.47 -17.61
CA GLY A 324 -3.34 14.42 -16.23
C GLY A 324 -3.75 13.10 -15.55
N VAL A 325 -2.84 12.49 -14.80
CA VAL A 325 -3.14 11.31 -13.98
C VAL A 325 -2.84 11.66 -12.52
N VAL A 326 -3.83 11.52 -11.64
CA VAL A 326 -3.68 11.65 -10.20
C VAL A 326 -4.01 10.33 -9.52
N THR A 327 -3.16 9.89 -8.59
CA THR A 327 -3.38 8.65 -7.82
C THR A 327 -3.86 8.99 -6.42
N VAL A 328 -4.95 8.35 -6.00
CA VAL A 328 -5.51 8.40 -4.64
C VAL A 328 -5.37 7.01 -4.06
N ALA A 329 -4.24 6.76 -3.38
CA ALA A 329 -3.91 5.45 -2.82
C ALA A 329 -3.83 5.50 -1.29
N GLY A 330 -4.31 4.43 -0.65
CA GLY A 330 -4.34 4.29 0.80
C GLY A 330 -5.44 5.11 1.48
N MET A 331 -5.36 5.22 2.81
CA MET A 331 -6.36 5.90 3.62
C MET A 331 -6.44 7.40 3.31
N ILE A 332 -7.65 7.92 3.10
CA ILE A 332 -7.91 9.35 2.90
C ILE A 332 -7.82 10.06 4.25
N VAL A 333 -6.86 10.99 4.37
CA VAL A 333 -6.58 11.73 5.61
C VAL A 333 -6.68 13.24 5.43
N ASP A 334 -6.95 13.96 6.51
CA ASP A 334 -7.00 15.41 6.48
C ASP A 334 -5.61 16.02 6.25
N GLY A 335 -5.58 17.16 5.60
CA GLY A 335 -4.35 17.91 5.36
C GLY A 335 -3.42 17.29 4.32
N LYS A 336 -2.11 17.28 4.61
CA LYS A 336 -1.05 16.78 3.73
C LYS A 336 -0.76 15.32 4.07
N GLY A 337 -1.16 14.39 3.21
CA GLY A 337 -0.76 12.98 3.32
C GLY A 337 0.69 12.75 2.87
N ALA A 338 1.34 11.78 3.49
CA ALA A 338 2.56 11.17 2.97
C ALA A 338 2.22 10.16 1.85
N PRO A 339 3.15 9.77 0.96
CA PRO A 339 2.96 8.62 0.07
C PRO A 339 2.57 7.37 0.87
N GLY A 340 1.65 6.57 0.33
CA GLY A 340 0.96 5.49 1.06
C GLY A 340 -0.29 5.96 1.82
N SER A 341 -0.59 7.29 1.81
CA SER A 341 -1.88 7.84 2.27
C SER A 341 -2.33 8.97 1.36
N ALA A 342 -3.64 9.13 1.21
CA ALA A 342 -4.25 10.15 0.36
C ALA A 342 -4.63 11.40 1.17
N GLY A 343 -3.71 12.35 1.30
CA GLY A 343 -3.99 13.63 1.95
C GLY A 343 -4.90 14.52 1.10
N GLY A 344 -6.03 14.95 1.67
CA GLY A 344 -7.02 15.77 0.95
C GLY A 344 -6.44 17.04 0.34
N ASP A 345 -5.57 17.74 1.07
CA ASP A 345 -4.90 18.96 0.57
C ASP A 345 -3.87 18.64 -0.53
N THR A 346 -3.18 17.52 -0.39
CA THR A 346 -2.17 17.08 -1.35
C THR A 346 -2.81 16.78 -2.70
N ILE A 347 -3.83 15.90 -2.71
CA ILE A 347 -4.52 15.49 -3.94
C ILE A 347 -5.23 16.67 -4.59
N ALA A 348 -5.96 17.48 -3.81
CA ALA A 348 -6.65 18.66 -4.33
C ALA A 348 -5.67 19.68 -4.94
N ARG A 349 -4.48 19.83 -4.39
CA ARG A 349 -3.43 20.70 -4.97
C ARG A 349 -2.91 20.11 -6.28
N GLN A 350 -2.63 18.80 -6.35
CA GLN A 350 -2.17 18.14 -7.57
C GLN A 350 -3.18 18.32 -8.72
N VAL A 351 -4.47 18.13 -8.46
CA VAL A 351 -5.53 18.38 -9.45
C VAL A 351 -5.49 19.84 -9.93
N ARG A 352 -5.47 20.81 -9.00
CA ARG A 352 -5.40 22.24 -9.36
C ARG A 352 -4.13 22.61 -10.14
N GLU A 353 -3.00 21.99 -9.82
CA GLU A 353 -1.76 22.15 -10.58
C GLU A 353 -1.86 21.58 -12.00
N GLY A 354 -2.47 20.41 -12.16
CA GLY A 354 -2.77 19.85 -13.47
C GLY A 354 -3.61 20.79 -14.32
N ILE A 355 -4.69 21.35 -13.74
CA ILE A 355 -5.55 22.34 -14.40
C ILE A 355 -4.72 23.57 -14.85
N ARG A 356 -3.85 24.10 -13.96
CA ARG A 356 -2.98 25.24 -14.31
C ARG A 356 -1.97 24.94 -15.41
N LYS A 357 -1.48 23.70 -15.45
CA LYS A 357 -0.56 23.19 -16.49
C LYS A 357 -1.27 22.87 -17.81
N GLY A 358 -2.57 23.11 -17.90
CA GLY A 358 -3.33 23.03 -19.14
C GLY A 358 -3.65 21.61 -19.59
N ILE A 359 -3.81 20.66 -18.67
CA ILE A 359 -4.30 19.32 -19.02
C ILE A 359 -5.65 19.42 -19.72
N LYS A 360 -5.93 18.51 -20.64
CA LYS A 360 -7.17 18.46 -21.42
C LYS A 360 -8.16 17.42 -20.91
N ALA A 361 -7.67 16.41 -20.19
CA ALA A 361 -8.45 15.41 -19.49
C ALA A 361 -7.77 15.04 -18.18
N LEU A 362 -8.51 14.46 -17.25
CA LEU A 362 -8.01 14.00 -15.97
C LEU A 362 -8.46 12.55 -15.74
N VAL A 363 -7.49 11.68 -15.47
CA VAL A 363 -7.72 10.33 -14.95
C VAL A 363 -7.40 10.32 -13.46
N VAL A 364 -8.30 9.75 -12.68
CA VAL A 364 -8.15 9.56 -11.24
C VAL A 364 -8.05 8.08 -10.97
N ARG A 365 -6.84 7.59 -10.64
CA ARG A 365 -6.65 6.22 -10.17
C ARG A 365 -6.97 6.19 -8.68
N VAL A 366 -7.93 5.36 -8.27
CA VAL A 366 -8.40 5.25 -6.89
C VAL A 366 -8.14 3.84 -6.39
N ASP A 367 -7.30 3.75 -5.35
CA ASP A 367 -7.04 2.51 -4.62
C ASP A 367 -7.07 2.81 -3.11
N SER A 368 -8.29 2.97 -2.59
CA SER A 368 -8.51 3.55 -1.25
C SER A 368 -9.74 2.96 -0.56
N PRO A 369 -9.60 2.54 0.73
CA PRO A 369 -10.72 2.09 1.56
C PRO A 369 -11.59 3.26 2.07
N GLY A 370 -11.26 4.51 1.69
CA GLY A 370 -11.89 5.71 2.21
C GLY A 370 -11.12 6.34 3.37
N GLY A 371 -11.82 7.04 4.25
CA GLY A 371 -11.24 7.74 5.40
C GLY A 371 -12.02 8.98 5.80
N SER A 372 -11.35 10.12 6.01
CA SER A 372 -11.98 11.40 6.38
C SER A 372 -13.01 11.87 5.35
N VAL A 373 -14.22 12.14 5.80
CA VAL A 373 -15.29 12.73 4.98
C VAL A 373 -14.89 14.11 4.47
N LEU A 374 -14.26 14.93 5.32
CA LEU A 374 -13.82 16.30 4.94
C LEU A 374 -12.73 16.26 3.86
N ALA A 375 -11.76 15.38 4.00
CA ALA A 375 -10.71 15.20 2.99
C ALA A 375 -11.28 14.67 1.67
N SER A 376 -12.19 13.70 1.73
CA SER A 376 -12.89 13.16 0.54
C SER A 376 -13.68 14.25 -0.19
N GLU A 377 -14.42 15.08 0.55
CA GLU A 377 -15.14 16.21 -0.05
C GLU A 377 -14.19 17.25 -0.65
N ARG A 378 -13.05 17.51 -0.01
CA ARG A 378 -12.04 18.45 -0.54
C ARG A 378 -11.45 17.98 -1.87
N ILE A 379 -11.17 16.68 -1.99
CA ILE A 379 -10.74 16.07 -3.26
C ILE A 379 -11.85 16.19 -4.29
N ARG A 380 -13.08 15.79 -3.92
CA ARG A 380 -14.25 15.86 -4.81
C ARG A 380 -14.48 17.27 -5.37
N GLN A 381 -14.35 18.30 -4.55
CA GLN A 381 -14.47 19.70 -4.97
C GLN A 381 -13.38 20.10 -5.98
N ALA A 382 -12.14 19.61 -5.82
CA ALA A 382 -11.10 19.86 -6.81
C ALA A 382 -11.39 19.20 -8.16
N LEU A 383 -11.99 17.99 -8.17
CA LEU A 383 -12.43 17.32 -9.38
C LEU A 383 -13.60 18.06 -10.06
N LEU A 384 -14.54 18.60 -9.29
CA LEU A 384 -15.61 19.46 -9.83
C LEU A 384 -15.06 20.76 -10.44
N GLN A 385 -13.96 21.32 -9.89
CA GLN A 385 -13.28 22.47 -10.51
C GLN A 385 -12.69 22.13 -11.89
N ALA A 386 -12.19 20.89 -12.09
CA ALA A 386 -11.75 20.43 -13.40
C ALA A 386 -12.94 20.36 -14.39
N LYS A 387 -14.06 19.74 -13.97
CA LYS A 387 -15.30 19.68 -14.79
C LYS A 387 -15.83 21.07 -15.15
N ALA A 388 -15.82 22.01 -14.20
CA ALA A 388 -16.26 23.39 -14.45
C ALA A 388 -15.40 24.13 -15.52
N LYS A 389 -14.19 23.59 -15.80
CA LYS A 389 -13.31 24.06 -16.87
C LYS A 389 -13.38 23.20 -18.14
N ASN A 390 -14.43 22.39 -18.28
CA ASN A 390 -14.63 21.44 -19.38
C ASN A 390 -13.49 20.42 -19.53
N ILE A 391 -12.80 20.06 -18.43
CA ILE A 391 -11.83 18.99 -18.39
C ILE A 391 -12.58 17.73 -17.95
N PRO A 392 -12.79 16.74 -18.83
CA PRO A 392 -13.45 15.49 -18.47
C PRO A 392 -12.64 14.73 -17.44
N VAL A 393 -13.35 14.12 -16.50
CA VAL A 393 -12.78 13.31 -15.40
C VAL A 393 -13.18 11.86 -15.61
N VAL A 394 -12.23 10.96 -15.69
CA VAL A 394 -12.43 9.51 -15.73
C VAL A 394 -11.81 8.90 -14.49
N VAL A 395 -12.56 8.04 -13.81
CA VAL A 395 -12.06 7.26 -12.66
C VAL A 395 -11.67 5.87 -13.13
N SER A 396 -10.48 5.41 -12.73
CA SER A 396 -10.05 4.02 -12.79
C SER A 396 -9.91 3.53 -11.34
N MET A 397 -10.80 2.64 -10.95
CA MET A 397 -10.72 1.99 -9.65
C MET A 397 -9.65 0.91 -9.67
N GLY A 398 -8.82 0.86 -8.65
CA GLY A 398 -7.86 -0.20 -8.39
C GLY A 398 -8.50 -1.38 -7.67
N SER A 399 -7.74 -2.01 -6.78
CA SER A 399 -8.26 -3.12 -5.98
C SER A 399 -9.36 -2.66 -5.03
N VAL A 400 -9.28 -1.43 -4.52
CA VAL A 400 -10.25 -0.85 -3.59
C VAL A 400 -10.62 0.57 -4.00
N ALA A 401 -11.91 0.87 -4.10
CA ALA A 401 -12.42 2.23 -4.27
C ALA A 401 -13.74 2.39 -3.49
N ALA A 402 -13.64 2.30 -2.17
CA ALA A 402 -14.79 2.16 -1.30
C ALA A 402 -14.99 3.39 -0.40
N SER A 403 -16.24 3.62 0.01
CA SER A 403 -16.62 4.62 0.98
C SER A 403 -16.15 6.03 0.59
N GLY A 404 -15.19 6.65 1.26
CA GLY A 404 -14.57 7.90 0.85
C GLY A 404 -13.93 7.84 -0.55
N GLY A 405 -13.40 6.67 -0.95
CA GLY A 405 -12.91 6.41 -2.31
C GLY A 405 -14.03 6.43 -3.35
N TYR A 406 -15.22 5.93 -3.00
CA TYR A 406 -16.40 6.07 -3.85
C TYR A 406 -16.93 7.52 -3.86
N TRP A 407 -16.90 8.21 -2.71
CA TRP A 407 -17.27 9.62 -2.60
C TRP A 407 -16.52 10.49 -3.61
N ILE A 408 -15.20 10.35 -3.69
CA ILE A 408 -14.37 11.12 -4.63
C ILE A 408 -14.60 10.72 -6.10
N SER A 409 -15.11 9.52 -6.35
CA SER A 409 -15.40 9.03 -7.71
C SER A 409 -16.69 9.63 -8.30
N THR A 410 -17.58 10.19 -7.47
CA THR A 410 -18.89 10.71 -7.90
C THR A 410 -18.84 11.85 -8.95
N PRO A 411 -17.79 12.71 -9.06
CA PRO A 411 -17.73 13.71 -10.14
C PRO A 411 -17.37 13.16 -11.50
N ALA A 412 -16.97 11.89 -11.62
CA ALA A 412 -16.49 11.33 -12.88
C ALA A 412 -17.53 11.43 -14.02
N ASN A 413 -17.05 11.56 -15.23
CA ASN A 413 -17.82 11.39 -16.45
C ASN A 413 -17.99 9.91 -16.82
N PHE A 414 -17.04 9.09 -16.37
CA PHE A 414 -17.04 7.65 -16.53
C PHE A 414 -16.21 6.98 -15.41
N ILE A 415 -16.71 5.89 -14.87
CA ILE A 415 -16.06 5.11 -13.82
C ILE A 415 -15.77 3.71 -14.34
N TYR A 416 -14.50 3.34 -14.43
CA TYR A 416 -14.03 1.98 -14.67
C TYR A 416 -13.72 1.28 -13.37
N ALA A 417 -14.07 0.00 -13.30
CA ALA A 417 -13.65 -0.94 -12.26
C ALA A 417 -13.26 -2.27 -12.93
N GLU A 418 -12.49 -3.09 -12.23
CA GLU A 418 -12.30 -4.48 -12.59
C GLU A 418 -13.35 -5.36 -11.88
N PRO A 419 -13.64 -6.58 -12.37
CA PRO A 419 -14.60 -7.47 -11.70
C PRO A 419 -14.27 -7.72 -10.22
N SER A 420 -12.99 -7.78 -9.87
CA SER A 420 -12.46 -7.97 -8.51
C SER A 420 -12.29 -6.69 -7.71
N THR A 421 -12.61 -5.52 -8.26
CA THR A 421 -12.55 -4.26 -7.51
C THR A 421 -13.52 -4.29 -6.35
N ILE A 422 -13.08 -3.92 -5.16
CA ILE A 422 -13.94 -3.72 -3.99
C ILE A 422 -14.41 -2.27 -3.97
N THR A 423 -15.73 -2.05 -3.97
CA THR A 423 -16.30 -0.69 -4.02
C THR A 423 -17.58 -0.57 -3.20
N GLY A 424 -18.32 0.53 -3.34
CA GLY A 424 -19.50 0.79 -2.55
C GLY A 424 -19.16 1.28 -1.15
N SER A 425 -19.53 0.52 -0.11
CA SER A 425 -19.39 0.92 1.30
C SER A 425 -19.94 2.32 1.57
N ILE A 426 -21.06 2.68 0.88
CA ILE A 426 -21.70 3.99 0.97
C ILE A 426 -22.37 4.11 2.34
N GLY A 427 -21.62 4.66 3.29
CA GLY A 427 -21.98 4.79 4.69
C GLY A 427 -20.95 5.63 5.43
N VAL A 428 -21.38 6.19 6.56
CA VAL A 428 -20.52 7.03 7.41
C VAL A 428 -20.67 6.63 8.87
N PHE A 429 -19.63 6.88 9.66
CA PHE A 429 -19.63 6.64 11.08
C PHE A 429 -18.73 7.65 11.81
N GLY A 430 -18.92 7.77 13.12
CA GLY A 430 -18.05 8.43 14.05
C GLY A 430 -17.76 7.54 15.25
N VAL A 431 -16.55 7.65 15.81
CA VAL A 431 -16.18 6.99 17.07
C VAL A 431 -15.55 8.03 17.98
N LEU A 432 -16.07 8.15 19.18
CA LEU A 432 -15.55 9.04 20.21
C LEU A 432 -15.17 8.20 21.45
N PRO A 433 -13.87 8.03 21.75
CA PRO A 433 -13.47 7.33 22.97
C PRO A 433 -13.74 8.20 24.20
N SER A 434 -14.13 7.57 25.32
CA SER A 434 -14.22 8.22 26.62
C SER A 434 -13.66 7.34 27.73
N PHE A 435 -13.11 7.96 28.78
CA PHE A 435 -12.20 7.34 29.73
C PHE A 435 -12.75 7.29 31.17
N GLN A 436 -14.04 7.51 31.37
CA GLN A 436 -14.68 7.51 32.72
C GLN A 436 -14.41 6.21 33.49
N GLY A 437 -14.47 5.05 32.81
CA GLY A 437 -14.17 3.76 33.44
C GLY A 437 -12.68 3.58 33.75
N THR A 438 -11.79 4.13 32.91
CA THR A 438 -10.34 4.13 33.18
C THR A 438 -10.04 4.95 34.44
N LEU A 439 -10.57 6.16 34.54
CA LEU A 439 -10.40 7.02 35.71
C LEU A 439 -10.93 6.34 36.98
N GLN A 440 -12.10 5.72 36.91
CA GLN A 440 -12.67 4.98 38.01
C GLN A 440 -11.75 3.83 38.47
N LYS A 441 -11.18 3.05 37.55
CA LYS A 441 -10.23 1.97 37.85
C LYS A 441 -8.93 2.47 38.49
N LEU A 442 -8.50 3.67 38.14
CA LEU A 442 -7.32 4.33 38.70
C LEU A 442 -7.61 5.08 40.01
N GLY A 443 -8.87 5.14 40.46
CA GLY A 443 -9.25 5.92 41.63
C GLY A 443 -9.19 7.43 41.42
N VAL A 444 -9.24 7.89 40.16
CA VAL A 444 -9.22 9.32 39.80
C VAL A 444 -10.64 9.83 39.60
N GLY A 445 -11.02 10.86 40.36
CA GLY A 445 -12.27 11.57 40.17
C GLY A 445 -12.16 12.63 39.07
N ALA A 446 -13.24 12.88 38.32
CA ALA A 446 -13.38 13.98 37.39
C ALA A 446 -14.61 14.81 37.75
N ASP A 447 -14.44 16.11 38.00
CA ASP A 447 -15.53 17.04 38.28
C ASP A 447 -15.26 18.42 37.63
N GLY A 448 -16.31 19.22 37.46
CA GLY A 448 -16.25 20.53 36.85
C GLY A 448 -17.58 21.26 36.84
N VAL A 449 -17.55 22.53 36.48
CA VAL A 449 -18.73 23.40 36.37
C VAL A 449 -19.03 23.69 34.90
N LYS A 450 -20.33 23.81 34.58
CA LYS A 450 -20.82 24.16 33.24
C LYS A 450 -21.52 25.52 33.29
N THR A 451 -21.16 26.44 32.44
CA THR A 451 -21.85 27.74 32.29
C THR A 451 -22.93 27.69 31.23
N THR A 452 -22.84 26.70 30.30
CA THR A 452 -23.87 26.37 29.31
C THR A 452 -24.01 24.85 29.21
N PRO A 453 -25.08 24.30 28.63
CA PRO A 453 -25.25 22.86 28.46
C PRO A 453 -24.10 22.16 27.74
N LEU A 454 -23.42 22.89 26.83
CA LEU A 454 -22.31 22.37 26.02
C LEU A 454 -20.92 22.77 26.54
N SER A 455 -20.82 23.43 27.70
CA SER A 455 -19.50 23.74 28.28
C SER A 455 -18.73 22.49 28.61
N GLY A 456 -17.50 22.37 28.09
CA GLY A 456 -16.63 21.20 28.29
C GLY A 456 -17.02 19.97 27.49
N GLU A 457 -17.99 20.05 26.56
CA GLU A 457 -18.38 18.94 25.70
C GLU A 457 -17.63 18.95 24.36
N PRO A 458 -17.40 17.77 23.75
CA PRO A 458 -17.66 16.43 24.31
C PRO A 458 -16.70 16.11 25.46
N ASP A 459 -17.28 15.71 26.62
CA ASP A 459 -16.48 15.36 27.79
C ASP A 459 -15.90 13.94 27.65
N LEU A 460 -14.61 13.84 27.41
CA LEU A 460 -13.93 12.55 27.28
C LEU A 460 -13.63 11.88 28.64
N LEU A 461 -13.70 12.62 29.74
CA LEU A 461 -13.38 12.12 31.07
C LEU A 461 -14.61 11.56 31.79
N LYS A 462 -15.80 12.13 31.57
CA LYS A 462 -17.08 11.68 32.12
C LYS A 462 -17.97 10.94 31.12
N GLY A 463 -17.59 10.99 29.85
CA GLY A 463 -18.41 10.58 28.71
C GLY A 463 -19.29 11.74 28.21
N PRO A 464 -19.59 11.76 26.89
CA PRO A 464 -20.40 12.81 26.28
C PRO A 464 -21.83 12.79 26.83
N SER A 465 -22.43 13.97 27.00
CA SER A 465 -23.83 14.10 27.46
C SER A 465 -24.82 13.50 26.45
N PRO A 466 -26.06 13.16 26.88
CA PRO A 466 -27.10 12.68 25.96
C PRO A 466 -27.37 13.66 24.82
N GLU A 467 -27.37 14.95 25.09
CA GLU A 467 -27.59 16.02 24.11
C GLU A 467 -26.48 16.03 23.04
N VAL A 468 -25.23 15.88 23.47
CA VAL A 468 -24.07 15.81 22.56
C VAL A 468 -24.09 14.51 21.75
N ASN A 469 -24.41 13.39 22.36
CA ASN A 469 -24.61 12.11 21.67
C ASN A 469 -25.65 12.23 20.55
N GLN A 470 -26.80 12.84 20.84
CA GLN A 470 -27.85 13.08 19.85
C GLN A 470 -27.38 14.04 18.75
N MET A 471 -26.68 15.12 19.11
CA MET A 471 -26.14 16.08 18.13
C MET A 471 -25.14 15.42 17.18
N ILE A 472 -24.21 14.60 17.67
CA ILE A 472 -23.24 13.89 16.83
C ILE A 472 -23.95 12.87 15.93
N GLN A 473 -24.91 12.09 16.46
CA GLN A 473 -25.68 11.13 15.68
C GLN A 473 -26.45 11.82 14.54
N THR A 474 -27.12 12.93 14.84
CA THR A 474 -27.81 13.74 13.80
C THR A 474 -26.83 14.27 12.75
N GLY A 475 -25.62 14.68 13.16
CA GLY A 475 -24.55 15.08 12.25
C GLY A 475 -24.13 13.95 11.32
N VAL A 476 -23.96 12.74 11.83
CA VAL A 476 -23.62 11.54 11.04
C VAL A 476 -24.74 11.18 10.07
N GLU A 477 -26.00 11.27 10.49
CA GLU A 477 -27.17 11.07 9.62
C GLU A 477 -27.23 12.09 8.49
N SER A 478 -26.95 13.35 8.77
CA SER A 478 -26.87 14.41 7.76
C SER A 478 -25.76 14.14 6.74
N MET A 479 -24.57 13.68 7.20
CA MET A 479 -23.47 13.32 6.27
C MET A 479 -23.83 12.10 5.44
N TYR A 480 -24.54 11.11 5.99
CA TYR A 480 -25.04 9.98 5.22
C TYR A 480 -26.04 10.42 4.14
N ALA A 481 -27.02 11.25 4.50
CA ALA A 481 -27.99 11.79 3.56
C ALA A 481 -27.29 12.56 2.42
N ARG A 482 -26.23 13.34 2.74
CA ARG A 482 -25.41 14.00 1.73
C ARG A 482 -24.71 13.00 0.83
N PHE A 483 -24.13 11.92 1.38
CA PHE A 483 -23.47 10.89 0.58
C PHE A 483 -24.45 10.23 -0.38
N ILE A 484 -25.62 9.81 0.10
CA ILE A 484 -26.70 9.29 -0.73
C ILE A 484 -27.08 10.27 -1.84
N GLY A 485 -27.22 11.56 -1.51
CA GLY A 485 -27.60 12.61 -2.47
C GLY A 485 -26.58 12.80 -3.61
N ILE A 486 -25.28 12.85 -3.29
CA ILE A 486 -24.25 13.00 -4.32
C ILE A 486 -24.13 11.76 -5.21
N VAL A 487 -24.32 10.55 -4.64
CA VAL A 487 -24.35 9.31 -5.43
C VAL A 487 -25.61 9.27 -6.31
N ALA A 488 -26.77 9.61 -5.78
CA ALA A 488 -28.03 9.68 -6.53
C ALA A 488 -27.90 10.59 -7.75
N GLN A 489 -27.33 11.78 -7.56
CA GLN A 489 -27.06 12.71 -8.65
C GLN A 489 -26.07 12.14 -9.67
N ALA A 490 -24.97 11.55 -9.20
CA ALA A 490 -23.90 11.02 -10.05
C ALA A 490 -24.34 9.79 -10.87
N ARG A 491 -25.23 8.97 -10.30
CA ARG A 491 -25.68 7.71 -10.92
C ARG A 491 -27.09 7.77 -11.51
N HIS A 492 -27.69 8.96 -11.58
CA HIS A 492 -29.04 9.19 -12.12
C HIS A 492 -30.11 8.31 -11.45
N LYS A 493 -29.99 8.14 -10.12
CA LYS A 493 -30.91 7.38 -9.28
C LYS A 493 -31.63 8.29 -8.29
N THR A 494 -32.72 7.81 -7.72
CA THR A 494 -33.32 8.50 -6.58
C THR A 494 -32.52 8.23 -5.30
N PRO A 495 -32.54 9.12 -4.29
CA PRO A 495 -31.92 8.86 -3.00
C PRO A 495 -32.40 7.54 -2.34
N GLN A 496 -33.65 7.18 -2.55
CA GLN A 496 -34.21 5.93 -2.03
C GLN A 496 -33.57 4.71 -2.71
N GLN A 497 -33.47 4.70 -4.05
CA GLN A 497 -32.81 3.63 -4.79
C GLN A 497 -31.34 3.47 -4.40
N VAL A 498 -30.64 4.57 -4.16
CA VAL A 498 -29.26 4.50 -3.66
C VAL A 498 -29.23 3.93 -2.25
N ASN A 499 -30.15 4.34 -1.35
CA ASN A 499 -30.19 3.85 0.01
C ASN A 499 -30.43 2.32 0.09
N GLU A 500 -31.17 1.74 -0.85
CA GLU A 500 -31.41 0.29 -0.93
C GLU A 500 -30.13 -0.52 -1.20
N ILE A 501 -29.20 0.03 -1.98
CA ILE A 501 -27.92 -0.61 -2.33
C ILE A 501 -26.71 -0.07 -1.53
N ALA A 502 -26.96 0.90 -0.66
CA ALA A 502 -25.96 1.53 0.22
C ALA A 502 -25.89 0.84 1.60
N GLN A 503 -26.30 1.54 2.65
CA GLN A 503 -26.32 1.04 4.03
C GLN A 503 -24.94 0.56 4.53
N GLY A 504 -23.86 1.09 3.93
CA GLY A 504 -22.50 0.67 4.22
C GLY A 504 -22.04 -0.61 3.54
N ARG A 505 -22.88 -1.25 2.71
CA ARG A 505 -22.60 -2.51 2.04
C ARG A 505 -21.46 -2.38 1.03
N VAL A 506 -20.60 -3.39 1.02
CA VAL A 506 -19.47 -3.52 0.10
C VAL A 506 -19.90 -4.37 -1.10
N TRP A 507 -19.39 -4.04 -2.27
CA TRP A 507 -19.69 -4.73 -3.51
C TRP A 507 -18.43 -5.04 -4.29
N ASP A 508 -18.34 -6.21 -4.88
CA ASP A 508 -17.39 -6.49 -5.94
C ASP A 508 -17.73 -5.66 -7.20
N GLY A 509 -16.73 -5.44 -8.08
CA GLY A 509 -16.91 -4.63 -9.27
C GLY A 509 -17.95 -5.18 -10.25
N GLY A 510 -18.11 -6.51 -10.30
CA GLY A 510 -19.12 -7.18 -11.10
C GLY A 510 -20.54 -6.80 -10.66
N THR A 511 -20.82 -6.94 -9.38
CA THR A 511 -22.09 -6.56 -8.75
C THR A 511 -22.29 -5.04 -8.81
N ALA A 512 -21.25 -4.24 -8.54
CA ALA A 512 -21.33 -2.78 -8.60
C ALA A 512 -21.74 -2.28 -9.98
N ARG A 513 -21.30 -2.95 -11.06
CA ARG A 513 -21.74 -2.64 -12.42
C ARG A 513 -23.22 -2.96 -12.65
N GLN A 514 -23.70 -4.11 -12.18
CA GLN A 514 -25.10 -4.49 -12.29
C GLN A 514 -26.02 -3.53 -11.53
N LEU A 515 -25.55 -3.03 -10.38
CA LEU A 515 -26.25 -2.04 -9.57
C LEU A 515 -26.15 -0.62 -10.14
N GLY A 516 -25.36 -0.40 -11.20
CA GLY A 516 -25.14 0.90 -11.82
C GLY A 516 -24.26 1.84 -10.98
N LEU A 517 -23.42 1.31 -10.09
CA LEU A 517 -22.45 2.10 -9.32
C LEU A 517 -21.19 2.41 -10.14
N VAL A 518 -20.85 1.60 -11.15
CA VAL A 518 -19.77 1.81 -12.10
C VAL A 518 -20.28 1.70 -13.52
N ASP A 519 -19.56 2.27 -14.50
CA ASP A 519 -20.03 2.38 -15.89
C ASP A 519 -19.52 1.24 -16.79
N GLY A 520 -18.32 0.70 -16.49
CA GLY A 520 -17.74 -0.35 -17.31
C GLY A 520 -16.58 -1.06 -16.62
N PHE A 521 -16.19 -2.19 -17.21
CA PHE A 521 -14.96 -2.87 -16.85
C PHE A 521 -13.79 -2.33 -17.65
N GLY A 522 -12.64 -2.18 -17.02
CA GLY A 522 -11.39 -1.75 -17.64
C GLY A 522 -10.41 -1.20 -16.63
N GLY A 523 -9.13 -1.27 -17.03
CA GLY A 523 -8.00 -0.81 -16.26
C GLY A 523 -7.59 0.63 -16.54
N MET A 524 -6.30 0.91 -16.28
CA MET A 524 -5.75 2.26 -16.45
C MET A 524 -5.68 2.68 -17.92
N ASP A 525 -5.33 1.77 -18.82
CA ASP A 525 -5.22 2.05 -20.25
C ASP A 525 -6.59 2.40 -20.87
N ASP A 526 -7.66 1.71 -20.44
CA ASP A 526 -9.04 2.01 -20.86
C ASP A 526 -9.48 3.38 -20.34
N ALA A 527 -9.13 3.72 -19.11
CA ALA A 527 -9.43 5.03 -18.53
C ALA A 527 -8.71 6.16 -19.28
N ILE A 528 -7.43 5.96 -19.65
CA ILE A 528 -6.67 6.91 -20.47
C ILE A 528 -7.31 7.05 -21.86
N ALA A 529 -7.65 5.95 -22.50
CA ALA A 529 -8.31 5.95 -23.81
C ALA A 529 -9.68 6.68 -23.76
N LYS A 530 -10.47 6.43 -22.72
CA LYS A 530 -11.75 7.11 -22.50
C LYS A 530 -11.59 8.59 -22.23
N ALA A 531 -10.58 8.97 -21.45
CA ALA A 531 -10.26 10.37 -21.18
C ALA A 531 -9.85 11.10 -22.47
N ALA A 532 -9.01 10.48 -23.32
CA ALA A 532 -8.66 11.01 -24.63
C ALA A 532 -9.89 11.17 -25.53
N GLN A 533 -10.79 10.18 -25.56
CA GLN A 533 -12.04 10.23 -26.31
C GLN A 533 -12.91 11.40 -25.86
N LEU A 534 -13.15 11.55 -24.56
CA LEU A 534 -13.99 12.60 -23.99
C LEU A 534 -13.43 14.02 -24.21
N ALA A 535 -12.10 14.13 -24.30
CA ALA A 535 -11.41 15.40 -24.55
C ALA A 535 -11.14 15.66 -26.05
N ASN A 536 -11.61 14.78 -26.96
CA ASN A 536 -11.40 14.87 -28.41
C ASN A 536 -9.92 14.93 -28.82
N LEU A 537 -9.04 14.15 -28.14
CA LEU A 537 -7.60 14.14 -28.41
C LEU A 537 -7.18 13.19 -29.54
N GLY A 538 -8.11 12.49 -30.17
CA GLY A 538 -7.82 11.51 -31.22
C GLY A 538 -6.95 10.36 -30.67
N ASN A 539 -5.78 10.16 -31.31
CA ASN A 539 -4.83 9.12 -30.90
C ASN A 539 -3.81 9.60 -29.85
N GLU A 540 -3.86 10.87 -29.44
CA GLU A 540 -2.94 11.41 -28.45
C GLU A 540 -3.30 10.89 -27.05
N ARG A 541 -2.52 9.94 -26.53
CA ARG A 541 -2.72 9.31 -25.23
C ARG A 541 -1.59 9.60 -24.25
N GLY A 542 -0.79 10.64 -24.53
CA GLY A 542 0.30 11.05 -23.65
C GLY A 542 -0.22 11.44 -22.26
N VAL A 543 0.39 10.89 -21.22
CA VAL A 543 0.00 11.14 -19.83
C VAL A 543 0.99 12.04 -19.12
N ARG A 544 0.49 12.76 -18.13
CA ARG A 544 1.27 13.54 -17.17
C ARG A 544 0.85 13.13 -15.77
N TYR A 545 1.73 12.44 -15.06
CA TYR A 545 1.51 12.09 -13.66
C TYR A 545 1.61 13.34 -12.77
N LEU A 546 0.54 13.61 -12.03
CA LEU A 546 0.41 14.77 -11.14
C LEU A 546 0.91 14.37 -9.74
N GLU A 547 2.20 14.10 -9.64
CA GLU A 547 2.84 13.67 -8.39
C GLU A 547 3.67 14.81 -7.77
N GLN A 548 3.91 14.72 -6.46
CA GLN A 548 4.87 15.59 -5.81
C GLN A 548 6.29 15.13 -6.16
N PRO A 549 7.16 16.03 -6.62
CA PRO A 549 8.57 15.68 -6.81
C PRO A 549 9.15 15.22 -5.47
N LYS A 550 9.98 14.17 -5.51
CA LYS A 550 10.74 13.74 -4.34
C LYS A 550 11.64 14.88 -3.88
N SER A 551 11.60 15.20 -2.57
CA SER A 551 12.54 16.18 -2.02
C SER A 551 13.97 15.59 -2.05
N PHE A 552 14.98 16.47 -2.00
CA PHE A 552 16.37 16.04 -1.88
C PHE A 552 16.59 15.12 -0.67
N ARG A 553 15.91 15.42 0.45
CA ARG A 553 15.94 14.59 1.65
C ARG A 553 15.39 13.16 1.37
N ASP A 554 14.27 13.05 0.66
CA ASP A 554 13.67 11.75 0.33
C ASP A 554 14.59 10.91 -0.55
N GLN A 555 15.24 11.55 -1.54
CA GLN A 555 16.21 10.89 -2.42
C GLN A 555 17.44 10.40 -1.62
N LEU A 556 17.94 11.21 -0.69
CA LEU A 556 19.07 10.84 0.16
C LEU A 556 18.74 9.64 1.05
N ILE A 557 17.56 9.66 1.70
CA ILE A 557 17.11 8.56 2.57
C ILE A 557 16.94 7.28 1.75
N GLU A 558 16.33 7.34 0.56
CA GLU A 558 16.19 6.16 -0.32
C GLU A 558 17.53 5.59 -0.74
N THR A 559 18.49 6.46 -1.08
CA THR A 559 19.85 6.01 -1.46
C THR A 559 20.55 5.31 -0.28
N LEU A 560 20.45 5.88 0.92
CA LEU A 560 21.08 5.31 2.11
C LEU A 560 20.38 4.03 2.60
N ALA A 561 19.05 3.95 2.48
CA ALA A 561 18.29 2.76 2.83
C ALA A 561 18.54 1.61 1.85
N GLY A 562 18.68 1.89 0.54
CA GLY A 562 18.90 0.88 -0.49
C GLY A 562 20.30 0.25 -0.50
N THR A 563 21.31 0.87 0.15
CA THR A 563 22.67 0.31 0.20
C THR A 563 22.85 -0.78 1.27
N ASN A 564 21.89 -0.97 2.16
CA ASN A 564 21.98 -1.94 3.26
C ASN A 564 21.33 -3.31 2.96
N ASP A 565 20.67 -3.46 1.81
CA ASP A 565 19.80 -4.62 1.56
C ASP A 565 20.51 -5.86 0.99
N ASP A 566 21.71 -5.72 0.41
CA ASP A 566 22.43 -6.84 -0.21
C ASP A 566 22.90 -7.93 0.78
N ASN A 567 22.88 -7.65 2.09
CA ASN A 567 23.30 -8.59 3.16
C ASN A 567 22.16 -9.01 4.11
N ALA A 568 20.93 -8.56 3.90
CA ALA A 568 19.81 -8.97 4.72
C ALA A 568 19.39 -10.40 4.39
N VAL A 569 19.34 -11.29 5.39
CA VAL A 569 18.73 -12.61 5.24
C VAL A 569 17.26 -12.42 4.88
N GLN A 570 16.93 -12.73 3.64
CA GLN A 570 15.56 -12.58 3.15
C GLN A 570 14.71 -13.74 3.68
N PRO A 571 13.53 -13.46 4.24
CA PRO A 571 12.62 -14.50 4.64
C PRO A 571 12.07 -15.21 3.40
N ASP A 572 12.09 -16.53 3.42
CA ASP A 572 11.37 -17.33 2.44
C ASP A 572 9.84 -17.23 2.62
N ALA A 573 9.09 -17.80 1.71
CA ALA A 573 7.63 -17.77 1.74
C ALA A 573 7.04 -18.39 3.02
N PHE A 574 7.68 -19.39 3.63
CA PHE A 574 7.23 -19.96 4.90
C PHE A 574 7.42 -19.00 6.07
N ALA A 575 8.56 -18.30 6.09
CA ALA A 575 8.79 -17.22 7.06
C ALA A 575 7.83 -16.05 6.87
N ALA A 576 7.43 -15.73 5.63
CA ALA A 576 6.42 -14.73 5.34
C ALA A 576 5.05 -15.13 5.91
N ILE A 577 4.62 -16.39 5.73
CA ILE A 577 3.39 -16.94 6.32
C ILE A 577 3.44 -16.89 7.85
N ALA A 578 4.58 -17.25 8.45
CA ALA A 578 4.75 -17.22 9.90
C ALA A 578 4.68 -15.80 10.51
N ARG A 579 4.90 -14.75 9.72
CA ARG A 579 4.79 -13.35 10.14
C ARG A 579 3.38 -12.77 10.05
N GLN A 580 2.42 -13.44 9.44
CA GLN A 580 1.04 -12.97 9.32
C GLN A 580 0.40 -12.52 10.65
N PRO A 581 0.57 -13.24 11.79
CA PRO A 581 0.03 -12.79 13.07
C PRO A 581 0.61 -11.44 13.53
N GLN A 582 1.91 -11.21 13.29
CA GLN A 582 2.56 -9.92 13.63
C GLN A 582 2.01 -8.77 12.78
N GLN A 583 1.71 -9.03 11.51
CA GLN A 583 1.10 -8.06 10.61
C GLN A 583 -0.33 -7.71 11.05
N GLN A 584 -1.12 -8.69 11.51
CA GLN A 584 -2.46 -8.45 12.06
C GLN A 584 -2.40 -7.56 13.32
N VAL A 585 -1.44 -7.80 14.21
CA VAL A 585 -1.25 -6.95 15.39
C VAL A 585 -0.81 -5.53 15.00
N ALA A 586 0.06 -5.40 14.00
CA ALA A 586 0.46 -4.10 13.45
C ALA A 586 -0.72 -3.31 12.89
N GLN A 587 -1.58 -3.98 12.12
CA GLN A 587 -2.80 -3.41 11.58
C GLN A 587 -3.74 -2.96 12.70
N ALA A 588 -3.93 -3.78 13.71
CA ALA A 588 -4.74 -3.46 14.88
C ALA A 588 -4.27 -2.19 15.61
N LEU A 589 -2.96 -2.08 15.86
CA LEU A 589 -2.37 -0.90 16.50
C LEU A 589 -2.54 0.36 15.64
N PHE A 590 -2.36 0.24 14.33
CA PHE A 590 -2.60 1.33 13.40
C PHE A 590 -4.05 1.79 13.45
N GLU A 591 -5.02 0.88 13.48
CA GLU A 591 -6.45 1.18 13.57
C GLU A 591 -6.82 1.88 14.87
N VAL A 592 -6.37 1.37 16.01
CA VAL A 592 -6.60 2.02 17.32
C VAL A 592 -6.04 3.44 17.34
N ARG A 593 -4.83 3.64 16.82
CA ARG A 593 -4.23 4.98 16.72
C ARG A 593 -5.00 5.90 15.80
N SER A 594 -5.47 5.40 14.66
CA SER A 594 -6.23 6.20 13.70
C SER A 594 -7.54 6.73 14.29
N ILE A 595 -8.13 5.98 15.23
CA ILE A 595 -9.33 6.40 15.96
C ILE A 595 -9.01 7.43 17.04
N LEU A 596 -7.93 7.18 17.80
CA LEU A 596 -7.51 8.11 18.86
C LEU A 596 -7.02 9.46 18.33
N ALA A 597 -6.44 9.47 17.13
CA ALA A 597 -5.85 10.67 16.50
C ALA A 597 -6.66 11.20 15.31
N GLY A 598 -7.68 10.49 14.87
CA GLY A 598 -8.38 10.74 13.62
C GLY A 598 -9.56 11.68 13.72
N PRO A 599 -10.14 12.08 12.58
CA PRO A 599 -11.34 12.90 12.53
C PRO A 599 -12.54 12.16 13.12
N SER A 600 -13.44 12.90 13.74
CA SER A 600 -14.62 12.36 14.42
C SER A 600 -15.61 11.66 13.48
N ILE A 601 -15.69 12.06 12.19
CA ILE A 601 -16.60 11.46 11.19
C ILE A 601 -15.80 10.89 10.03
N GLN A 602 -16.00 9.60 9.75
CA GLN A 602 -15.28 8.83 8.75
C GLN A 602 -16.22 8.13 7.76
N ALA A 603 -15.76 8.03 6.53
CA ALA A 603 -16.29 7.17 5.49
C ALA A 603 -15.18 6.16 5.12
N ARG A 604 -15.06 5.08 5.90
CA ARG A 604 -14.06 4.02 5.76
C ARG A 604 -14.72 2.65 5.65
N CYS A 605 -14.07 1.75 4.92
CA CYS A 605 -14.43 0.34 4.80
C CYS A 605 -13.52 -0.50 5.72
N LEU A 606 -14.05 -1.46 6.44
CA LEU A 606 -13.27 -2.41 7.24
C LEU A 606 -12.86 -3.62 6.39
N GLU A 607 -13.77 -4.13 5.60
CA GLU A 607 -13.60 -5.28 4.72
C GLU A 607 -12.47 -5.07 3.69
N CYS A 608 -12.19 -3.80 3.38
CA CYS A 608 -11.16 -3.40 2.43
C CYS A 608 -9.74 -3.43 3.01
N GLY A 609 -9.57 -3.49 4.32
CA GLY A 609 -8.25 -3.45 4.97
C GLY A 609 -7.48 -4.77 4.92
N ALA A 610 -8.18 -5.88 4.70
CA ALA A 610 -7.57 -7.21 4.60
C ALA A 610 -6.77 -7.42 3.30
N LEU A 611 -6.96 -6.54 2.31
CA LEU A 611 -6.39 -6.62 0.96
C LEU A 611 -5.20 -5.68 0.74
N GLU A 612 -4.96 -4.76 1.66
CA GLU A 612 -3.78 -3.90 1.64
C GLU A 612 -2.66 -4.53 2.47
N PRO A 613 -1.40 -4.52 1.97
CA PRO A 613 -0.26 -4.88 2.80
C PRO A 613 -0.25 -3.99 4.05
N PRO A 614 -0.13 -4.54 5.26
CA PRO A 614 -0.14 -3.75 6.48
C PRO A 614 1.02 -2.75 6.47
N PRO A 615 0.81 -1.53 6.98
CA PRO A 615 1.89 -0.56 7.08
C PRO A 615 3.01 -1.12 7.99
N PRO A 616 4.28 -0.87 7.64
CA PRO A 616 5.40 -1.36 8.44
C PRO A 616 5.32 -0.86 9.90
N LEU A 617 5.61 -1.75 10.85
CA LEU A 617 5.68 -1.39 12.27
C LEU A 617 6.78 -0.35 12.49
N LYS A 618 6.46 0.77 13.08
CA LYS A 618 7.45 1.77 13.49
C LYS A 618 8.09 1.36 14.81
N SER A 619 9.32 1.79 15.06
CA SER A 619 10.03 1.50 16.32
C SER A 619 9.25 1.90 17.59
N LYS A 620 8.42 2.94 17.50
CA LYS A 620 7.48 3.34 18.55
C LYS A 620 6.35 2.32 18.77
N ASP A 621 6.00 1.54 17.77
CA ASP A 621 4.95 0.52 17.85
C ASP A 621 5.46 -0.71 18.58
N VAL A 622 6.72 -1.06 18.36
CA VAL A 622 7.41 -2.14 19.06
C VAL A 622 7.54 -1.81 20.56
N SER A 623 7.85 -0.55 20.91
CA SER A 623 7.93 -0.11 22.31
C SER A 623 6.57 -0.11 23.01
N LEU A 624 5.49 0.17 22.29
CA LEU A 624 4.11 0.12 22.81
C LEU A 624 3.65 -1.33 23.03
N LEU A 625 4.03 -2.25 22.15
CA LEU A 625 3.83 -3.69 22.33
C LEU A 625 4.58 -4.19 23.58
N GLY A 626 5.84 -3.79 23.77
CA GLY A 626 6.61 -4.13 24.97
C GLY A 626 6.01 -3.57 26.27
N MET A 627 5.42 -2.36 26.23
CA MET A 627 4.69 -1.80 27.38
C MET A 627 3.36 -2.53 27.63
N LEU A 628 2.64 -2.93 26.59
CA LEU A 628 1.40 -3.71 26.70
C LEU A 628 1.69 -5.14 27.20
N GLU A 629 2.77 -5.76 26.75
CA GLU A 629 3.24 -7.06 27.24
C GLU A 629 3.63 -7.00 28.73
N ALA A 630 4.39 -5.98 29.13
CA ALA A 630 4.77 -5.75 30.54
C ALA A 630 3.58 -5.39 31.43
N TRP A 631 2.46 -4.91 30.88
CA TRP A 631 1.26 -4.57 31.61
C TRP A 631 0.24 -5.73 31.67
N LEU A 632 0.30 -6.68 30.73
CA LEU A 632 -0.54 -7.88 30.68
C LEU A 632 0.03 -9.07 31.48
N LEU A 633 1.33 -9.05 31.82
CA LEU A 633 2.03 -9.97 32.73
C LEU A 633 1.98 -9.43 34.15
#